data_230f4df94305bd812bad061a94a1eadc
#
_entry.id   230f4df94305bd812bad061a94a1eadc
#
_cell.length_a   1.000
_cell.length_b   1.000
_cell.length_c   1.000
_cell.angle_alpha   90.00
_cell.angle_beta   90.00
_cell.angle_gamma   90.00
#
_symmetry.space_group_name_H-M   'P 1'
#
loop_
_entity.id
_entity.type
_entity.pdbx_description
1 polymer ?
#
loop_
_entity_poly.entity_id
_entity_poly.type
_entity_poly.pdbx_seq_one_letter_code
_entity_poly.pdbx_strand_id
1 'polypeptide(L)'
;MKRLLMSCLTCTVVVAGWAQGSVRGKVLDKQTSEPLGFVNVKVTLSDNDKFVAGGTTDINGNFNISGLDDGSYNVTLSYIGYREVKRTFTVGASKRDVHYNILYLAQDAKMLQGVTVTGQKATMKLEVDRKTFDVSQLISNAGQSASDVLDNVPSVEVDNDGNVSLRGNSSVEVWINGKASGLTTDNRAQILQQLPAESIDRIEVIDNPSAKFSAEGSVGIINIVLKKNRKAGYYGSLQAGGDTRRGANTSFNINYSSSLIDAYANIGYRHRSNTGRAESHQTSSTYNQDYRADNDRWGNNLFTRAGVTLHATKKDELTLSGMLMDGERRSNSLTPYNYTAVGEGLRDYRMDRLSRSKSSMGMYYGEFTYRHSFSDKHFIDFTADISKWKMDGDNWYQDSTVVDGIATSYDYQYRPQHINNNRKEIKLEYENQVTKDFKIEAGYQANFSRENTPQESYVDNTSFDGAAAEEDRKYFNRFIYNQDQHSFYTTLSYKLGPVGIMGGLRGEYWRVNTESYTWEQEHDASLREKPFKKDYFQLFPSLFLSWQMTPTQQLQVNYTRRLRRPWGGELNSFRDTRDATTVSFGNPYLTPEFSNSFSLNYLKQWDRHSLLLSAYYRPTSDVIQRISYKSSTDGLFYSTSMNVAKSLSSGLELTLKNNLFRILDLTTSANAYYYKLNGFSYDIDGQTVTGKEDHNFAWNARMTASLILPYDISIQTTGRYEARTVITQGYRKPSYSIDFGARKNFFNKALSVSLNCRDLLDSRKWETFTSGENFTRHQIFRHGGRKVNLTVTYNFGNMKAKRHQMKKGSDSDVQMNYGGGMEE
;
A
#
# COMPACT_ATOMS: atom_id res chain seq x y z
N MET A 1 18.22 47.62 46.05
CA MET A 1 17.99 48.37 47.33
C MET A 1 16.91 47.69 48.11
N LYS A 2 17.26 47.29 49.29
CA LYS A 2 16.45 47.17 50.54
C LYS A 2 15.33 46.10 50.49
N ARG A 3 15.50 44.93 51.18
CA ARG A 3 15.33 44.75 52.65
C ARG A 3 13.87 45.03 53.05
N LEU A 4 13.09 44.16 53.66
CA LEU A 4 13.18 43.61 55.01
C LEU A 4 12.03 42.61 55.23
N LEU A 5 12.31 41.46 55.81
CA LEU A 5 12.10 41.03 57.20
C LEU A 5 10.65 40.67 57.54
N MET A 6 10.44 39.34 57.71
CA MET A 6 10.41 38.63 58.98
C MET A 6 9.13 38.86 59.84
N SER A 7 8.32 37.77 59.90
CA SER A 7 7.75 37.42 61.22
C SER A 7 7.42 35.95 61.28
N CYS A 8 8.06 35.28 62.20
CA CYS A 8 7.77 33.91 62.60
C CYS A 8 6.35 33.83 63.23
N LEU A 9 5.57 32.86 62.83
CA LEU A 9 4.55 32.28 63.73
C LEU A 9 4.67 30.76 63.65
N THR A 10 5.33 30.21 64.67
CA THR A 10 5.41 28.79 64.94
C THR A 10 4.03 28.28 65.36
N CYS A 11 3.29 27.65 64.43
CA CYS A 11 2.21 26.76 64.83
C CYS A 11 2.79 25.34 64.83
N THR A 12 3.09 24.85 66.03
CA THR A 12 3.34 23.45 66.34
C THR A 12 2.01 22.67 66.13
N VAL A 13 1.82 22.17 64.90
CA VAL A 13 0.82 21.09 64.69
C VAL A 13 1.49 19.82 65.10
N VAL A 14 1.10 19.31 66.27
CA VAL A 14 1.37 17.91 66.67
C VAL A 14 0.57 17.05 65.68
N VAL A 15 1.25 16.59 64.62
CA VAL A 15 0.78 15.48 63.81
C VAL A 15 0.95 14.25 64.68
N ALA A 16 -0.13 13.79 65.35
CA ALA A 16 -0.21 12.44 65.86
C ALA A 16 -0.02 11.50 64.66
N GLY A 17 1.20 11.03 64.42
CA GLY A 17 1.50 10.01 63.41
C GLY A 17 0.76 8.76 63.83
N TRP A 18 -0.27 8.42 63.10
CA TRP A 18 -0.91 7.11 63.16
C TRP A 18 0.18 6.15 62.70
N ALA A 19 0.79 5.40 63.61
CA ALA A 19 1.78 4.40 63.28
C ALA A 19 1.05 3.26 62.51
N GLN A 20 1.22 3.31 61.19
CA GLN A 20 0.71 2.28 60.31
C GLN A 20 1.40 0.94 60.54
N GLY A 21 0.67 -0.15 60.44
CA GLY A 21 1.23 -1.49 60.60
C GLY A 21 2.02 -1.96 59.37
N SER A 22 2.83 -3.00 59.61
CA SER A 22 3.58 -3.64 58.53
C SER A 22 3.58 -5.16 58.65
N VAL A 23 3.76 -5.83 57.48
CA VAL A 23 4.06 -7.27 57.43
C VAL A 23 5.34 -7.51 56.67
N ARG A 24 6.28 -8.24 57.29
CA ARG A 24 7.59 -8.52 56.68
C ARG A 24 7.95 -10.00 56.88
N GLY A 25 8.84 -10.51 56.02
CA GLY A 25 9.31 -11.86 56.10
C GLY A 25 10.35 -12.21 55.06
N LYS A 26 10.83 -13.46 55.10
CA LYS A 26 11.77 -13.98 54.10
C LYS A 26 11.17 -15.21 53.41
N VAL A 27 11.30 -15.27 52.07
CA VAL A 27 10.77 -16.37 51.30
C VAL A 27 11.91 -17.26 50.75
N LEU A 28 11.83 -18.57 51.05
CA LEU A 28 12.82 -19.55 50.60
C LEU A 28 12.12 -20.66 49.79
N ASP A 29 12.90 -21.28 48.89
CA ASP A 29 12.51 -22.55 48.27
C ASP A 29 12.45 -23.67 49.29
N LYS A 30 11.41 -24.46 49.29
CA LYS A 30 11.21 -25.53 50.29
C LYS A 30 12.19 -26.68 50.12
N GLN A 31 12.71 -26.94 48.92
CA GLN A 31 13.63 -28.06 48.64
C GLN A 31 15.09 -27.64 48.79
N THR A 32 15.46 -26.50 48.23
CA THR A 32 16.85 -26.01 48.18
C THR A 32 17.20 -25.12 49.34
N SER A 33 16.21 -24.57 50.06
CA SER A 33 16.38 -23.54 51.11
C SER A 33 17.07 -22.26 50.61
N GLU A 34 17.14 -22.05 49.28
CA GLU A 34 17.66 -20.83 48.70
C GLU A 34 16.64 -19.69 48.73
N PRO A 35 17.08 -18.44 48.85
CA PRO A 35 16.18 -17.30 48.84
C PRO A 35 15.52 -17.10 47.46
N LEU A 36 14.22 -16.86 47.48
CA LEU A 36 13.44 -16.59 46.26
C LEU A 36 13.22 -15.08 46.11
N GLY A 37 13.98 -14.50 45.19
CA GLY A 37 13.82 -13.10 44.80
C GLY A 37 12.67 -12.91 43.83
N PHE A 38 12.04 -11.73 43.84
CA PHE A 38 10.95 -11.31 42.97
C PHE A 38 9.65 -12.15 43.09
N VAL A 39 9.43 -12.75 44.23
CA VAL A 39 8.15 -13.39 44.57
C VAL A 39 7.09 -12.30 44.74
N ASN A 40 5.93 -12.42 44.09
CA ASN A 40 4.83 -11.50 44.28
C ASN A 40 4.22 -11.68 45.69
N VAL A 41 4.16 -10.59 46.44
CA VAL A 41 3.56 -10.51 47.77
C VAL A 41 2.30 -9.63 47.67
N LYS A 42 1.13 -10.22 47.90
CA LYS A 42 -0.15 -9.54 47.82
C LYS A 42 -0.81 -9.56 49.18
N VAL A 43 -1.24 -8.42 49.70
CA VAL A 43 -2.01 -8.28 50.96
C VAL A 43 -3.44 -7.89 50.63
N THR A 44 -4.40 -8.66 51.16
CA THR A 44 -5.82 -8.44 50.98
C THR A 44 -6.54 -8.48 52.36
N LEU A 45 -7.73 -7.86 52.43
CA LEU A 45 -8.59 -8.04 53.62
C LEU A 45 -9.01 -9.50 53.76
N SER A 46 -9.08 -10.01 54.99
CA SER A 46 -9.40 -11.42 55.24
C SER A 46 -10.85 -11.78 54.98
N ASP A 47 -11.77 -10.82 55.00
CA ASP A 47 -13.22 -11.00 54.88
C ASP A 47 -13.73 -11.04 53.42
N ASN A 48 -13.09 -10.26 52.54
CA ASN A 48 -13.60 -10.11 51.19
C ASN A 48 -12.51 -10.15 50.08
N ASP A 49 -11.26 -10.54 50.45
CA ASP A 49 -10.10 -10.62 49.56
C ASP A 49 -9.81 -9.34 48.77
N LYS A 50 -10.34 -8.16 49.21
CA LYS A 50 -10.05 -6.87 48.60
C LYS A 50 -8.57 -6.51 48.72
N PHE A 51 -7.94 -6.14 47.61
CA PHE A 51 -6.54 -5.74 47.59
C PHE A 51 -6.29 -4.50 48.43
N VAL A 52 -5.28 -4.56 49.29
CA VAL A 52 -4.87 -3.47 50.17
C VAL A 52 -3.49 -2.95 49.79
N ALA A 53 -2.49 -3.82 49.76
CA ALA A 53 -1.12 -3.47 49.45
C ALA A 53 -0.37 -4.65 48.82
N GLY A 54 0.78 -4.43 48.19
CA GLY A 54 1.61 -5.49 47.68
C GLY A 54 2.97 -5.01 47.19
N GLY A 55 3.85 -5.96 46.91
CA GLY A 55 5.20 -5.73 46.46
C GLY A 55 5.82 -7.04 45.96
N THR A 56 7.16 -7.06 45.85
CA THR A 56 7.94 -8.23 45.51
C THR A 56 9.06 -8.44 46.53
N THR A 57 9.52 -9.67 46.68
CA THR A 57 10.73 -9.93 47.48
C THR A 57 11.96 -9.33 46.78
N ASP A 58 12.93 -8.90 47.59
CA ASP A 58 14.27 -8.53 47.10
C ASP A 58 15.07 -9.77 46.65
N ILE A 59 16.28 -9.58 46.14
CA ILE A 59 17.14 -10.67 45.65
C ILE A 59 17.50 -11.68 46.74
N ASN A 60 17.42 -11.28 47.99
CA ASN A 60 17.67 -12.15 49.16
C ASN A 60 16.40 -12.78 49.75
N GLY A 61 15.27 -12.67 49.01
CA GLY A 61 13.97 -13.23 49.36
C GLY A 61 13.20 -12.44 50.45
N ASN A 62 13.66 -11.24 50.90
CA ASN A 62 12.96 -10.48 51.92
C ASN A 62 11.85 -9.61 51.30
N PHE A 63 10.75 -9.45 52.06
CA PHE A 63 9.71 -8.48 51.73
C PHE A 63 9.31 -7.67 52.94
N ASN A 64 8.85 -6.48 52.73
CA ASN A 64 8.27 -5.59 53.72
C ASN A 64 7.12 -4.77 53.08
N ILE A 65 5.91 -5.00 53.56
CA ILE A 65 4.72 -4.28 53.11
C ILE A 65 4.21 -3.48 54.31
N SER A 66 4.28 -2.17 54.16
CA SER A 66 3.87 -1.18 55.22
C SER A 66 2.59 -0.45 54.78
N GLY A 67 2.04 0.35 55.66
CA GLY A 67 0.87 1.17 55.36
C GLY A 67 -0.43 0.40 55.61
N LEU A 68 -0.45 -0.56 56.57
CA LEU A 68 -1.61 -1.35 56.93
C LEU A 68 -2.33 -0.73 58.14
N ASP A 69 -3.63 -0.51 58.03
CA ASP A 69 -4.47 -0.06 59.14
C ASP A 69 -4.76 -1.23 60.12
N ASP A 70 -5.37 -0.94 61.27
CA ASP A 70 -5.79 -2.01 62.19
C ASP A 70 -6.86 -2.89 61.51
N GLY A 71 -6.62 -4.19 61.45
CA GLY A 71 -7.52 -5.13 60.77
C GLY A 71 -6.93 -6.52 60.53
N SER A 72 -7.73 -7.42 60.00
CA SER A 72 -7.32 -8.78 59.66
C SER A 72 -7.06 -8.89 58.15
N TYR A 73 -5.92 -9.46 57.76
CA TYR A 73 -5.39 -9.52 56.41
C TYR A 73 -4.95 -10.91 56.02
N ASN A 74 -4.94 -11.17 54.72
CA ASN A 74 -4.26 -12.30 54.12
C ASN A 74 -3.04 -11.83 53.32
N VAL A 75 -1.84 -12.36 53.61
CA VAL A 75 -0.68 -12.26 52.73
C VAL A 75 -0.61 -13.49 51.87
N THR A 76 -0.57 -13.26 50.55
CA THR A 76 -0.48 -14.28 49.53
C THR A 76 0.85 -14.13 48.78
N LEU A 77 1.63 -15.22 48.77
CA LEU A 77 2.89 -15.31 48.03
C LEU A 77 2.71 -16.16 46.81
N SER A 78 3.00 -15.61 45.63
CA SER A 78 2.90 -16.31 44.35
C SER A 78 4.18 -16.14 43.55
N TYR A 79 4.69 -17.26 43.01
CA TYR A 79 5.88 -17.28 42.17
C TYR A 79 5.71 -18.34 41.06
N ILE A 80 6.22 -18.05 39.87
CA ILE A 80 6.05 -18.95 38.71
C ILE A 80 6.75 -20.27 39.00
N GLY A 81 6.03 -21.39 38.86
CA GLY A 81 6.52 -22.74 39.15
C GLY A 81 6.38 -23.20 40.58
N TYR A 82 5.74 -22.42 41.48
CA TYR A 82 5.55 -22.71 42.87
C TYR A 82 4.07 -22.67 43.26
N ARG A 83 3.70 -23.47 44.24
CA ARG A 83 2.37 -23.42 44.83
C ARG A 83 2.20 -22.16 45.66
N GLU A 84 1.08 -21.46 45.42
CA GLU A 84 0.74 -20.27 46.16
C GLU A 84 0.61 -20.58 47.69
N VAL A 85 1.16 -19.70 48.49
CA VAL A 85 1.06 -19.77 49.95
C VAL A 85 0.27 -18.58 50.44
N LYS A 86 -0.84 -18.82 51.15
CA LYS A 86 -1.68 -17.80 51.81
C LYS A 86 -1.58 -17.94 53.30
N ARG A 87 -1.39 -16.82 54.03
CA ARG A 87 -1.32 -16.74 55.50
C ARG A 87 -2.16 -15.57 55.97
N THR A 88 -2.97 -15.80 57.02
CA THR A 88 -3.77 -14.75 57.66
C THR A 88 -2.97 -14.12 58.80
N PHE A 89 -3.07 -12.83 58.96
CA PHE A 89 -2.48 -12.07 60.09
C PHE A 89 -3.37 -10.90 60.46
N THR A 90 -3.16 -10.38 61.69
CA THR A 90 -3.91 -9.23 62.22
C THR A 90 -2.93 -8.14 62.63
N VAL A 91 -3.23 -6.92 62.21
CA VAL A 91 -2.57 -5.70 62.65
C VAL A 91 -3.46 -5.02 63.69
N GLY A 92 -2.93 -4.60 64.79
CA GLY A 92 -3.67 -3.87 65.85
C GLY A 92 -2.76 -3.22 66.86
N ALA A 93 -3.32 -2.46 67.78
CA ALA A 93 -2.58 -1.60 68.73
C ALA A 93 -1.49 -2.32 69.53
N SER A 94 -1.68 -3.64 69.83
CA SER A 94 -0.70 -4.45 70.51
C SER A 94 0.32 -5.14 69.63
N LYS A 95 0.10 -5.20 68.33
CA LYS A 95 1.00 -5.86 67.37
C LYS A 95 0.88 -5.20 65.97
N ARG A 96 1.67 -4.10 65.83
CA ARG A 96 1.66 -3.33 64.58
C ARG A 96 2.56 -3.95 63.51
N ASP A 97 3.65 -4.56 63.85
CA ASP A 97 4.59 -5.23 62.97
C ASP A 97 4.43 -6.75 63.05
N VAL A 98 4.02 -7.36 61.98
CA VAL A 98 3.92 -8.80 61.83
C VAL A 98 5.14 -9.31 61.08
N HIS A 99 5.93 -10.16 61.75
CA HIS A 99 7.13 -10.72 61.16
C HIS A 99 7.00 -12.23 60.99
N TYR A 100 7.04 -12.67 59.74
CA TYR A 100 7.22 -14.05 59.37
C TYR A 100 8.71 -14.32 59.16
N ASN A 101 9.33 -15.14 60.05
CA ASN A 101 10.78 -15.38 59.96
C ASN A 101 11.17 -15.99 58.64
N ILE A 102 10.52 -17.08 58.25
CA ILE A 102 10.70 -17.75 56.95
C ILE A 102 9.36 -18.31 56.44
N LEU A 103 9.09 -18.07 55.17
CA LEU A 103 7.96 -18.67 54.46
C LEU A 103 8.52 -19.52 53.29
N TYR A 104 8.14 -20.78 53.26
CA TYR A 104 8.59 -21.69 52.23
C TYR A 104 7.58 -21.81 51.09
N LEU A 105 8.06 -21.66 49.85
CA LEU A 105 7.32 -22.00 48.64
C LEU A 105 7.75 -23.39 48.17
N ALA A 106 6.81 -24.29 47.93
CA ALA A 106 7.07 -25.59 47.36
C ALA A 106 6.86 -25.55 45.84
N GLN A 107 7.76 -26.15 45.08
CA GLN A 107 7.62 -26.29 43.63
C GLN A 107 6.37 -27.12 43.32
N ASP A 108 5.61 -26.71 42.34
CA ASP A 108 4.42 -27.42 41.87
C ASP A 108 4.79 -28.41 40.77
N ALA A 109 4.99 -29.67 41.15
CA ALA A 109 5.37 -30.76 40.26
C ALA A 109 4.33 -31.00 39.14
N LYS A 110 3.07 -30.59 39.29
CA LYS A 110 2.05 -30.64 38.24
C LYS A 110 2.26 -29.53 37.19
N MET A 111 2.80 -28.40 37.59
CA MET A 111 3.14 -27.32 36.61
C MET A 111 4.41 -27.65 35.80
N LEU A 112 5.31 -28.44 36.32
CA LEU A 112 6.53 -28.84 35.58
C LEU A 112 6.28 -29.89 34.50
N GLN A 113 5.16 -30.59 34.50
CA GLN A 113 4.72 -31.43 33.38
C GLN A 113 3.92 -30.66 32.30
N GLY A 114 3.61 -29.41 32.54
CA GLY A 114 2.84 -28.57 31.69
C GLY A 114 3.55 -27.25 31.34
N VAL A 115 4.88 -27.23 31.18
CA VAL A 115 5.55 -26.19 30.39
C VAL A 115 5.22 -26.47 28.95
N THR A 116 4.01 -26.15 28.57
CA THR A 116 3.73 -25.79 27.20
C THR A 116 4.63 -24.59 26.95
N VAL A 117 5.74 -24.76 26.27
CA VAL A 117 6.39 -23.71 25.54
C VAL A 117 5.29 -23.21 24.64
N THR A 118 4.60 -22.14 25.04
CA THR A 118 3.88 -21.31 24.11
C THR A 118 4.97 -20.74 23.24
N GLY A 119 5.34 -21.49 22.20
CA GLY A 119 6.18 -20.99 21.15
C GLY A 119 5.55 -19.68 20.74
N GLN A 120 6.33 -18.60 20.69
CA GLN A 120 5.84 -17.31 20.18
C GLN A 120 5.13 -17.62 18.87
N LYS A 121 3.83 -17.33 18.81
CA LYS A 121 3.05 -17.55 17.59
C LYS A 121 3.76 -16.80 16.49
N ALA A 122 4.12 -17.48 15.42
CA ALA A 122 4.88 -16.89 14.34
C ALA A 122 4.20 -15.60 13.88
N THR A 123 4.92 -14.47 13.88
CA THR A 123 4.39 -13.17 13.48
C THR A 123 4.02 -13.14 12.00
N MET A 124 4.52 -14.08 11.21
CA MET A 124 4.25 -14.23 9.78
C MET A 124 4.07 -15.71 9.45
N LYS A 125 3.10 -16.03 8.61
CA LYS A 125 2.85 -17.37 8.07
C LYS A 125 2.77 -17.28 6.54
N LEU A 126 3.32 -18.28 5.85
CA LEU A 126 3.01 -18.52 4.45
C LEU A 126 1.79 -19.43 4.42
N GLU A 127 0.62 -18.89 4.14
CA GLU A 127 -0.54 -19.69 3.79
C GLU A 127 -0.39 -20.19 2.36
N VAL A 128 -1.31 -21.04 1.91
CA VAL A 128 -1.14 -21.71 0.62
C VAL A 128 -1.00 -20.72 -0.55
N ASP A 129 -1.77 -19.62 -0.53
CA ASP A 129 -1.80 -18.62 -1.63
C ASP A 129 -1.36 -17.21 -1.19
N ARG A 130 -1.04 -17.01 0.10
CA ARG A 130 -0.75 -15.69 0.67
C ARG A 130 0.25 -15.76 1.82
N LYS A 131 0.79 -14.61 2.14
CA LYS A 131 1.60 -14.39 3.33
C LYS A 131 0.73 -13.65 4.34
N THR A 132 0.48 -14.25 5.49
CA THR A 132 -0.34 -13.64 6.55
C THR A 132 0.57 -13.13 7.65
N PHE A 133 0.37 -11.88 8.02
CA PHE A 133 1.08 -11.21 9.09
C PHE A 133 0.11 -10.90 10.23
N ASP A 134 0.32 -11.54 11.40
CA ASP A 134 -0.52 -11.36 12.60
C ASP A 134 -0.15 -10.04 13.31
N VAL A 135 -1.04 -9.07 13.25
CA VAL A 135 -0.85 -7.74 13.83
C VAL A 135 -1.05 -7.75 15.35
N SER A 136 -1.78 -8.72 15.88
CA SER A 136 -2.10 -8.81 17.31
C SER A 136 -0.86 -9.08 18.19
N GLN A 137 0.20 -9.62 17.59
CA GLN A 137 1.45 -9.96 18.26
C GLN A 137 2.42 -8.76 18.41
N LEU A 138 2.14 -7.67 17.74
CA LEU A 138 3.00 -6.48 17.80
C LEU A 138 2.63 -5.63 19.02
N ILE A 139 3.40 -5.76 20.09
CA ILE A 139 3.21 -5.04 21.38
C ILE A 139 3.28 -3.51 21.20
N SER A 140 3.90 -3.03 20.12
CA SER A 140 4.09 -1.60 19.83
C SER A 140 2.91 -0.93 19.12
N ASN A 141 1.83 -1.64 18.80
CA ASN A 141 0.77 -1.15 17.91
C ASN A 141 -0.19 -0.13 18.55
N ALA A 142 -0.16 0.06 19.86
CA ALA A 142 -1.07 1.01 20.51
C ALA A 142 -0.85 2.44 20.01
N GLY A 143 -1.87 2.99 19.31
CA GLY A 143 -1.84 4.32 18.73
C GLY A 143 -1.05 4.45 17.43
N GLN A 144 -0.72 3.33 16.76
CA GLN A 144 -0.19 3.30 15.39
C GLN A 144 -1.33 3.27 14.36
N SER A 145 -1.00 3.60 13.13
CA SER A 145 -1.91 3.50 11.99
C SER A 145 -1.68 2.21 11.20
N ALA A 146 -2.58 1.89 10.28
CA ALA A 146 -2.37 0.79 9.35
C ALA A 146 -1.11 0.99 8.48
N SER A 147 -0.77 2.21 8.12
CA SER A 147 0.49 2.51 7.41
C SER A 147 1.71 2.11 8.22
N ASP A 148 1.71 2.39 9.52
CA ASP A 148 2.82 2.02 10.40
C ASP A 148 2.95 0.50 10.54
N VAL A 149 1.82 -0.20 10.57
CA VAL A 149 1.78 -1.67 10.60
C VAL A 149 2.26 -2.27 9.29
N LEU A 150 1.80 -1.71 8.15
CA LEU A 150 2.21 -2.17 6.82
C LEU A 150 3.72 -2.04 6.60
N ASP A 151 4.35 -0.99 7.12
CA ASP A 151 5.80 -0.82 7.05
C ASP A 151 6.57 -1.93 7.80
N ASN A 152 5.88 -2.60 8.73
CA ASN A 152 6.39 -3.75 9.45
C ASN A 152 6.20 -5.09 8.72
N VAL A 153 5.45 -5.13 7.63
CA VAL A 153 5.19 -6.36 6.87
C VAL A 153 6.31 -6.61 5.87
N PRO A 154 6.96 -7.79 5.88
CA PRO A 154 7.96 -8.15 4.88
C PRO A 154 7.44 -8.04 3.46
N SER A 155 8.23 -7.54 2.53
CA SER A 155 7.90 -7.25 1.12
C SER A 155 6.94 -6.09 0.89
N VAL A 156 6.35 -5.53 1.93
CA VAL A 156 5.55 -4.29 1.87
C VAL A 156 6.42 -3.12 2.28
N GLU A 157 6.27 -2.04 1.61
CA GLU A 157 7.03 -0.82 1.82
C GLU A 157 6.07 0.35 1.92
N VAL A 158 6.25 1.15 2.95
CA VAL A 158 5.48 2.38 3.13
C VAL A 158 6.46 3.55 3.09
N ASP A 159 6.25 4.48 2.16
CA ASP A 159 7.07 5.68 2.15
C ASP A 159 6.61 6.66 3.23
N ASN A 160 7.42 7.69 3.47
CA ASN A 160 7.12 8.70 4.50
C ASN A 160 5.82 9.50 4.23
N ASP A 161 5.30 9.46 3.01
CA ASP A 161 4.02 10.06 2.65
C ASP A 161 2.85 9.08 2.85
N GLY A 162 3.12 7.83 3.28
CA GLY A 162 2.14 6.77 3.50
C GLY A 162 1.77 5.99 2.24
N ASN A 163 2.49 6.16 1.13
CA ASN A 163 2.22 5.37 -0.07
C ASN A 163 2.79 3.96 0.10
N VAL A 164 1.97 2.99 -0.22
CA VAL A 164 2.30 1.57 -0.08
C VAL A 164 2.78 1.00 -1.40
N SER A 165 3.86 0.24 -1.35
CA SER A 165 4.35 -0.55 -2.47
C SER A 165 4.62 -1.99 -2.05
N LEU A 166 4.55 -2.91 -2.99
CA LEU A 166 4.89 -4.31 -2.84
C LEU A 166 6.11 -4.61 -3.71
N ARG A 167 7.21 -5.02 -3.08
CA ARG A 167 8.48 -5.29 -3.79
C ARG A 167 8.94 -4.09 -4.65
N GLY A 168 8.80 -2.88 -4.11
CA GLY A 168 9.15 -1.65 -4.82
C GLY A 168 8.14 -1.16 -5.85
N ASN A 169 7.08 -1.92 -6.14
CA ASN A 169 6.05 -1.55 -7.10
C ASN A 169 4.85 -0.91 -6.41
N SER A 170 4.60 0.36 -6.71
CA SER A 170 3.48 1.12 -6.16
C SER A 170 2.13 0.84 -6.81
N SER A 171 2.09 0.06 -7.89
CA SER A 171 0.83 -0.36 -8.53
C SER A 171 0.14 -1.54 -7.82
N VAL A 172 0.54 -1.88 -6.59
CA VAL A 172 -0.11 -2.88 -5.76
C VAL A 172 -1.54 -2.45 -5.41
N GLU A 173 -2.47 -3.38 -5.41
CA GLU A 173 -3.82 -3.14 -4.89
C GLU A 173 -3.83 -3.28 -3.37
N VAL A 174 -4.54 -2.38 -2.69
CA VAL A 174 -4.76 -2.46 -1.24
C VAL A 174 -6.25 -2.65 -1.00
N TRP A 175 -6.58 -3.70 -0.27
CA TRP A 175 -7.93 -4.11 0.05
C TRP A 175 -8.20 -4.04 1.56
N ILE A 176 -9.45 -3.88 1.93
CA ILE A 176 -9.91 -3.96 3.32
C ILE A 176 -11.01 -5.02 3.38
N ASN A 177 -10.82 -6.03 4.24
CA ASN A 177 -11.74 -7.18 4.39
C ASN A 177 -12.05 -7.88 3.05
N GLY A 178 -11.03 -8.05 2.20
CA GLY A 178 -11.17 -8.74 0.92
C GLY A 178 -11.78 -7.92 -0.20
N LYS A 179 -11.92 -6.61 -0.04
CA LYS A 179 -12.54 -5.70 -1.04
C LYS A 179 -11.62 -4.53 -1.35
N ALA A 180 -11.57 -4.13 -2.62
CA ALA A 180 -10.82 -2.94 -3.06
C ALA A 180 -11.35 -1.65 -2.41
N SER A 181 -12.64 -1.63 -2.05
CA SER A 181 -13.29 -0.57 -1.26
C SER A 181 -13.00 0.86 -1.76
N GLY A 182 -12.82 1.04 -3.07
CA GLY A 182 -12.53 2.34 -3.67
C GLY A 182 -11.16 2.95 -3.29
N LEU A 183 -10.22 2.14 -2.77
CA LEU A 183 -8.86 2.58 -2.49
C LEU A 183 -8.09 2.75 -3.80
N THR A 184 -7.65 3.96 -4.07
CA THR A 184 -6.82 4.32 -5.23
C THR A 184 -5.42 4.73 -4.79
N THR A 185 -4.50 4.85 -5.71
CA THR A 185 -3.14 5.33 -5.43
C THR A 185 -3.14 6.72 -4.78
N ASP A 186 -4.13 7.56 -5.09
CA ASP A 186 -4.18 8.95 -4.60
C ASP A 186 -4.77 9.08 -3.19
N ASN A 187 -5.65 8.16 -2.77
CA ASN A 187 -6.38 8.28 -1.50
C ASN A 187 -5.93 7.26 -0.43
N ARG A 188 -5.35 6.13 -0.84
CA ARG A 188 -5.04 5.01 0.07
C ARG A 188 -4.08 5.41 1.21
N ALA A 189 -3.10 6.26 0.93
CA ALA A 189 -2.14 6.72 1.94
C ALA A 189 -2.86 7.41 3.11
N GLN A 190 -3.81 8.29 2.81
CA GLN A 190 -4.61 8.98 3.84
C GLN A 190 -5.48 8.02 4.64
N ILE A 191 -6.16 7.11 3.96
CA ILE A 191 -7.05 6.13 4.60
C ILE A 191 -6.25 5.19 5.51
N LEU A 192 -5.10 4.72 5.06
CA LEU A 192 -4.24 3.83 5.83
C LEU A 192 -3.59 4.52 7.04
N GLN A 193 -3.21 5.79 6.92
CA GLN A 193 -2.73 6.58 8.05
C GLN A 193 -3.80 6.82 9.12
N GLN A 194 -5.07 6.76 8.76
CA GLN A 194 -6.21 7.00 9.64
C GLN A 194 -6.80 5.71 10.22
N LEU A 195 -6.55 4.56 9.61
CA LEU A 195 -7.03 3.29 10.11
C LEU A 195 -6.19 2.85 11.31
N PRO A 196 -6.78 2.73 12.53
CA PRO A 196 -6.01 2.35 13.70
C PRO A 196 -5.47 0.93 13.59
N ALA A 197 -4.21 0.72 13.92
CA ALA A 197 -3.57 -0.59 13.97
C ALA A 197 -4.34 -1.58 14.87
N GLU A 198 -4.94 -1.09 15.94
CA GLU A 198 -5.72 -1.87 16.90
C GLU A 198 -6.99 -2.48 16.30
N SER A 199 -7.50 -1.91 15.20
CA SER A 199 -8.65 -2.44 14.47
C SER A 199 -8.27 -3.56 13.51
N ILE A 200 -6.97 -3.78 13.26
CA ILE A 200 -6.47 -4.78 12.34
C ILE A 200 -6.28 -6.10 13.09
N ASP A 201 -6.76 -7.18 12.50
CA ASP A 201 -6.50 -8.54 12.94
C ASP A 201 -5.19 -9.05 12.33
N ARG A 202 -5.13 -9.02 11.01
CA ARG A 202 -3.99 -9.47 10.23
C ARG A 202 -3.86 -8.72 8.91
N ILE A 203 -2.69 -8.80 8.31
CA ILE A 203 -2.40 -8.33 6.95
C ILE A 203 -2.06 -9.52 6.08
N GLU A 204 -2.71 -9.63 4.94
CA GLU A 204 -2.47 -10.68 3.97
C GLU A 204 -1.77 -10.07 2.74
N VAL A 205 -0.63 -10.61 2.36
CA VAL A 205 0.12 -10.21 1.16
C VAL A 205 0.02 -11.32 0.14
N ILE A 206 -0.60 -11.05 -0.99
CA ILE A 206 -0.88 -12.00 -2.07
C ILE A 206 -0.02 -11.61 -3.27
N ASP A 207 1.17 -12.15 -3.35
CA ASP A 207 2.15 -11.82 -4.41
C ASP A 207 1.76 -12.43 -5.76
N ASN A 208 1.20 -13.64 -5.73
CA ASN A 208 0.71 -14.39 -6.86
C ASN A 208 -0.76 -14.71 -6.62
N PRO A 209 -1.69 -13.83 -7.00
CA PRO A 209 -3.11 -14.05 -6.74
C PRO A 209 -3.63 -15.33 -7.39
N SER A 210 -4.41 -16.11 -6.64
CA SER A 210 -5.05 -17.34 -7.11
C SER A 210 -6.17 -17.09 -8.12
N ALA A 211 -6.80 -18.15 -8.63
CA ALA A 211 -7.92 -18.07 -9.60
C ALA A 211 -9.12 -17.25 -9.09
N LYS A 212 -9.30 -17.10 -7.77
CA LYS A 212 -10.33 -16.24 -7.16
C LYS A 212 -10.20 -14.76 -7.58
N PHE A 213 -8.99 -14.31 -7.82
CA PHE A 213 -8.70 -12.93 -8.18
C PHE A 213 -8.70 -12.73 -9.70
N SER A 214 -8.87 -11.49 -10.17
CA SER A 214 -8.75 -11.16 -11.58
C SER A 214 -7.45 -11.70 -12.17
N ALA A 215 -7.51 -12.27 -13.35
CA ALA A 215 -6.31 -12.70 -14.09
C ALA A 215 -5.46 -11.52 -14.57
N GLU A 216 -6.01 -10.30 -14.54
CA GLU A 216 -5.33 -9.08 -14.94
C GLU A 216 -4.45 -8.52 -13.82
N GLY A 217 -3.29 -8.00 -14.19
CA GLY A 217 -2.32 -7.41 -13.29
C GLY A 217 -1.26 -8.39 -12.79
N SER A 218 -0.10 -7.89 -12.46
CA SER A 218 1.08 -8.68 -12.10
C SER A 218 1.66 -8.36 -10.73
N VAL A 219 1.12 -7.37 -10.02
CA VAL A 219 1.82 -6.77 -8.88
C VAL A 219 1.48 -7.42 -7.56
N GLY A 220 0.25 -7.91 -7.39
CA GLY A 220 -0.22 -8.49 -6.15
C GLY A 220 -1.19 -7.61 -5.38
N ILE A 221 -1.67 -8.14 -4.24
CA ILE A 221 -2.71 -7.54 -3.41
C ILE A 221 -2.22 -7.51 -1.97
N ILE A 222 -2.46 -6.42 -1.27
CA ILE A 222 -2.31 -6.31 0.18
C ILE A 222 -3.72 -6.19 0.77
N ASN A 223 -4.17 -7.20 1.50
CA ASN A 223 -5.47 -7.21 2.14
C ASN A 223 -5.35 -6.97 3.65
N ILE A 224 -6.00 -5.93 4.15
CA ILE A 224 -6.05 -5.59 5.56
C ILE A 224 -7.33 -6.17 6.13
N VAL A 225 -7.21 -7.20 6.95
CA VAL A 225 -8.34 -7.83 7.61
C VAL A 225 -8.56 -7.19 8.97
N LEU A 226 -9.76 -6.68 9.18
CA LEU A 226 -10.15 -6.01 10.42
C LEU A 226 -10.77 -7.00 11.42
N LYS A 227 -10.57 -6.75 12.71
CA LYS A 227 -11.16 -7.57 13.79
C LYS A 227 -12.68 -7.55 13.73
N LYS A 228 -13.31 -8.71 13.81
CA LYS A 228 -14.77 -8.85 13.82
C LYS A 228 -15.42 -8.30 15.10
N ASN A 229 -14.78 -8.49 16.26
CA ASN A 229 -15.27 -8.05 17.58
C ASN A 229 -14.75 -6.66 17.93
N ARG A 230 -15.17 -5.64 17.20
CA ARG A 230 -14.86 -4.24 17.54
C ARG A 230 -15.73 -3.80 18.71
N LYS A 231 -15.15 -3.03 19.62
CA LYS A 231 -15.94 -2.40 20.69
C LYS A 231 -16.85 -1.37 20.09
N ALA A 232 -18.09 -1.36 20.55
CA ALA A 232 -19.04 -0.30 20.26
C ALA A 232 -18.45 1.06 20.66
N GLY A 233 -18.58 2.06 19.77
CA GLY A 233 -18.06 3.38 19.99
C GLY A 233 -17.69 4.11 18.69
N TYR A 234 -17.11 5.28 18.85
CA TYR A 234 -16.58 6.05 17.73
C TYR A 234 -15.10 6.36 17.91
N TYR A 235 -14.41 6.51 16.81
CA TYR A 235 -13.04 7.03 16.75
C TYR A 235 -12.86 7.80 15.45
N GLY A 236 -11.96 8.78 15.48
CA GLY A 236 -11.68 9.57 14.30
C GLY A 236 -10.36 10.31 14.39
N SER A 237 -10.05 11.05 13.34
CA SER A 237 -8.86 11.89 13.29
C SER A 237 -9.09 13.15 12.46
N LEU A 238 -8.35 14.18 12.81
CA LEU A 238 -8.19 15.41 12.05
C LEU A 238 -6.72 15.56 11.71
N GLN A 239 -6.41 15.77 10.43
CA GLN A 239 -5.05 15.95 9.94
C GLN A 239 -4.93 17.24 9.16
N ALA A 240 -3.82 17.95 9.34
CA ALA A 240 -3.43 19.10 8.54
C ALA A 240 -1.91 19.03 8.27
N GLY A 241 -1.51 19.41 7.06
CA GLY A 241 -0.11 19.41 6.66
C GLY A 241 0.18 20.41 5.55
N GLY A 242 1.45 20.75 5.43
CA GLY A 242 1.97 21.62 4.37
C GLY A 242 3.38 21.23 3.97
N ASP A 243 3.79 21.57 2.76
CA ASP A 243 5.11 21.26 2.25
C ASP A 243 5.85 22.48 1.68
N THR A 244 7.17 22.33 1.49
CA THR A 244 8.07 23.39 0.99
C THR A 244 7.79 23.81 -0.45
N ARG A 245 6.88 23.12 -1.15
CA ARG A 245 6.49 23.42 -2.53
C ARG A 245 5.08 24.01 -2.61
N ARG A 246 4.62 24.67 -1.54
CA ARG A 246 3.29 25.27 -1.43
C ARG A 246 2.15 24.26 -1.47
N GLY A 247 2.44 22.96 -1.27
CA GLY A 247 1.41 21.96 -1.09
C GLY A 247 0.79 22.06 0.30
N ALA A 248 -0.51 21.76 0.41
CA ALA A 248 -1.24 21.70 1.68
C ALA A 248 -2.27 20.57 1.63
N ASN A 249 -2.54 19.96 2.75
CA ASN A 249 -3.58 18.94 2.88
C ASN A 249 -4.30 19.06 4.22
N THR A 250 -5.59 18.75 4.20
CA THR A 250 -6.37 18.53 5.41
C THR A 250 -7.29 17.36 5.21
N SER A 251 -7.54 16.60 6.27
CA SER A 251 -8.54 15.53 6.22
C SER A 251 -9.21 15.32 7.57
N PHE A 252 -10.46 14.92 7.52
CA PHE A 252 -11.29 14.51 8.64
C PHE A 252 -11.78 13.10 8.41
N ASN A 253 -11.70 12.26 9.42
CA ASN A 253 -12.16 10.89 9.39
C ASN A 253 -12.92 10.56 10.66
N ILE A 254 -14.05 9.89 10.54
CA ILE A 254 -14.82 9.38 11.64
C ILE A 254 -15.31 7.97 11.33
N ASN A 255 -15.26 7.10 12.33
CA ASN A 255 -15.78 5.74 12.28
C ASN A 255 -16.66 5.50 13.49
N TYR A 256 -17.76 4.84 13.29
CA TYR A 256 -18.70 4.40 14.31
C TYR A 256 -18.93 2.89 14.18
N SER A 257 -18.96 2.19 15.29
CA SER A 257 -19.24 0.75 15.31
C SER A 257 -20.19 0.43 16.45
N SER A 258 -21.18 -0.42 16.17
CA SER A 258 -22.12 -0.99 17.13
C SER A 258 -22.44 -2.45 16.78
N SER A 259 -23.28 -3.10 17.55
CA SER A 259 -23.77 -4.46 17.23
C SER A 259 -24.68 -4.50 16.00
N LEU A 260 -25.30 -3.38 15.63
CA LEU A 260 -26.27 -3.27 14.53
C LEU A 260 -25.66 -2.61 13.30
N ILE A 261 -24.80 -1.60 13.50
CA ILE A 261 -24.33 -0.72 12.40
C ILE A 261 -22.84 -0.43 12.58
N ASP A 262 -22.08 -0.61 11.49
CA ASP A 262 -20.78 0.00 11.30
C ASP A 262 -20.90 1.11 10.25
N ALA A 263 -20.40 2.30 10.56
CA ALA A 263 -20.41 3.43 9.64
C ALA A 263 -19.07 4.16 9.63
N TYR A 264 -18.69 4.70 8.48
CA TYR A 264 -17.50 5.52 8.36
C TYR A 264 -17.75 6.69 7.40
N ALA A 265 -17.05 7.79 7.66
CA ALA A 265 -16.97 8.92 6.74
C ALA A 265 -15.54 9.48 6.75
N ASN A 266 -15.05 9.83 5.56
CA ASN A 266 -13.75 10.43 5.34
C ASN A 266 -13.89 11.56 4.33
N ILE A 267 -13.37 12.75 4.67
CA ILE A 267 -13.32 13.91 3.80
C ILE A 267 -11.90 14.44 3.82
N GLY A 268 -11.30 14.64 2.65
CA GLY A 268 -9.95 15.16 2.51
C GLY A 268 -9.86 16.18 1.41
N TYR A 269 -9.15 17.27 1.67
CA TYR A 269 -8.79 18.27 0.68
C TYR A 269 -7.28 18.34 0.55
N ARG A 270 -6.77 18.39 -0.69
CA ARG A 270 -5.35 18.51 -0.97
C ARG A 270 -5.10 19.52 -2.07
N HIS A 271 -4.23 20.47 -1.77
CA HIS A 271 -3.57 21.31 -2.76
C HIS A 271 -2.17 20.74 -3.04
N ARG A 272 -1.83 20.55 -4.30
CA ARG A 272 -0.49 20.12 -4.73
C ARG A 272 0.12 21.18 -5.63
N SER A 273 1.41 21.44 -5.42
CA SER A 273 2.23 22.23 -6.34
C SER A 273 3.55 21.50 -6.56
N ASN A 274 3.99 21.44 -7.79
CA ASN A 274 5.22 20.75 -8.15
C ASN A 274 5.81 21.32 -9.43
N THR A 275 7.13 21.53 -9.46
CA THR A 275 7.89 21.90 -10.65
C THR A 275 8.70 20.69 -11.10
N GLY A 276 8.42 20.17 -12.28
CA GLY A 276 9.21 19.14 -12.95
C GLY A 276 10.18 19.76 -13.95
N ARG A 277 11.27 19.04 -14.24
CA ARG A 277 12.22 19.42 -15.28
C ARG A 277 12.38 18.29 -16.28
N ALA A 278 12.36 18.63 -17.58
CA ALA A 278 12.66 17.73 -18.67
C ALA A 278 13.83 18.28 -19.48
N GLU A 279 14.78 17.41 -19.81
CA GLU A 279 15.90 17.72 -20.69
C GLU A 279 15.98 16.62 -21.75
N SER A 280 16.24 16.99 -23.02
CA SER A 280 16.41 16.02 -24.09
C SER A 280 17.51 16.49 -25.01
N HIS A 281 18.37 15.56 -25.36
CA HIS A 281 19.34 15.70 -26.47
C HIS A 281 19.06 14.58 -27.46
N GLN A 282 18.83 14.96 -28.71
CA GLN A 282 18.49 14.06 -29.79
C GLN A 282 19.34 14.35 -31.02
N THR A 283 19.92 13.32 -31.59
CA THR A 283 20.68 13.40 -32.83
C THR A 283 19.93 12.72 -33.94
N SER A 284 20.03 13.28 -35.16
CA SER A 284 19.49 12.65 -36.35
C SER A 284 20.30 13.08 -37.59
N SER A 285 19.99 12.53 -38.75
CA SER A 285 20.65 12.86 -40.00
C SER A 285 20.35 14.26 -40.53
N THR A 286 19.31 14.93 -40.02
CA THR A 286 18.88 16.26 -40.47
C THR A 286 19.16 17.35 -39.44
N TYR A 287 18.73 17.15 -38.22
CA TYR A 287 18.89 18.07 -37.12
C TYR A 287 19.28 17.37 -35.82
N ASN A 288 20.19 17.96 -35.09
CA ASN A 288 20.30 17.71 -33.66
C ASN A 288 19.32 18.63 -32.93
N GLN A 289 18.62 18.09 -31.96
CA GLN A 289 17.60 18.81 -31.19
C GLN A 289 17.92 18.75 -29.70
N ASP A 290 17.94 19.92 -29.11
CA ASP A 290 18.14 20.07 -27.66
C ASP A 290 17.02 20.88 -27.06
N TYR A 291 16.53 20.44 -25.90
CA TYR A 291 15.66 21.27 -25.07
C TYR A 291 15.86 21.05 -23.58
N ARG A 292 15.54 22.09 -22.81
CA ARG A 292 15.39 22.03 -21.37
C ARG A 292 14.14 22.82 -20.97
N ALA A 293 13.19 22.15 -20.34
CA ALA A 293 11.92 22.75 -19.96
C ALA A 293 11.63 22.53 -18.48
N ASP A 294 11.18 23.57 -17.80
CA ASP A 294 10.55 23.46 -16.49
C ASP A 294 9.03 23.43 -16.69
N ASN A 295 8.37 22.53 -15.98
CA ASN A 295 6.93 22.33 -16.06
C ASN A 295 6.32 22.51 -14.67
N ASP A 296 5.64 23.62 -14.46
CA ASP A 296 4.93 23.94 -13.25
C ASP A 296 3.53 23.32 -13.27
N ARG A 297 3.23 22.55 -12.24
CA ARG A 297 1.96 21.86 -12.07
C ARG A 297 1.38 22.15 -10.71
N TRP A 298 0.13 22.56 -10.66
CA TRP A 298 -0.60 22.73 -9.41
C TRP A 298 -2.05 22.31 -9.58
N GLY A 299 -2.70 22.04 -8.45
CA GLY A 299 -4.09 21.62 -8.49
C GLY A 299 -4.66 21.32 -7.12
N ASN A 300 -5.97 21.22 -7.08
CA ASN A 300 -6.75 20.92 -5.91
C ASN A 300 -7.48 19.59 -6.09
N ASN A 301 -7.67 18.87 -5.02
CA ASN A 301 -8.44 17.62 -5.03
C ASN A 301 -9.26 17.55 -3.74
N LEU A 302 -10.57 17.37 -3.88
CA LEU A 302 -11.49 17.02 -2.81
C LEU A 302 -11.81 15.54 -2.91
N PHE A 303 -11.68 14.84 -1.80
CA PHE A 303 -11.99 13.44 -1.67
C PHE A 303 -13.00 13.22 -0.55
N THR A 304 -14.06 12.48 -0.84
CA THR A 304 -15.09 12.11 0.15
C THR A 304 -15.40 10.63 -0.01
N ARG A 305 -15.43 9.90 1.09
CA ARG A 305 -15.83 8.49 1.13
C ARG A 305 -16.71 8.25 2.35
N ALA A 306 -17.83 7.54 2.16
CA ALA A 306 -18.69 7.14 3.25
C ALA A 306 -19.24 5.73 3.01
N GLY A 307 -19.60 5.05 4.09
CA GLY A 307 -20.22 3.74 4.00
C GLY A 307 -20.89 3.33 5.29
N VAL A 308 -21.90 2.47 5.14
CA VAL A 308 -22.67 1.89 6.24
C VAL A 308 -22.80 0.40 6.00
N THR A 309 -22.49 -0.40 7.02
CA THR A 309 -22.79 -1.84 7.07
C THR A 309 -23.88 -2.07 8.12
N LEU A 310 -24.98 -2.64 7.70
CA LEU A 310 -26.07 -3.06 8.57
C LEU A 310 -25.93 -4.55 8.86
N HIS A 311 -25.77 -4.92 10.11
CA HIS A 311 -25.81 -6.30 10.60
C HIS A 311 -27.27 -6.67 10.86
N ALA A 312 -28.02 -6.94 9.77
CA ALA A 312 -29.47 -7.16 9.81
C ALA A 312 -29.86 -8.36 10.69
N THR A 313 -29.04 -9.40 10.66
CA THR A 313 -29.11 -10.56 11.54
C THR A 313 -27.68 -11.01 11.90
N LYS A 314 -27.53 -12.05 12.73
CA LYS A 314 -26.22 -12.69 12.98
C LYS A 314 -25.62 -13.34 11.73
N LYS A 315 -26.42 -13.54 10.69
CA LYS A 315 -26.04 -14.22 9.45
C LYS A 315 -26.01 -13.29 8.22
N ASP A 316 -26.68 -12.14 8.32
CA ASP A 316 -26.90 -11.24 7.17
C ASP A 316 -26.29 -9.87 7.39
N GLU A 317 -25.41 -9.49 6.50
CA GLU A 317 -24.76 -8.17 6.45
C GLU A 317 -25.07 -7.49 5.11
N LEU A 318 -25.52 -6.25 5.19
CA LEU A 318 -25.72 -5.39 4.02
C LEU A 318 -24.79 -4.18 4.12
N THR A 319 -23.98 -3.94 3.09
CA THR A 319 -23.07 -2.81 3.04
C THR A 319 -23.43 -1.93 1.86
N LEU A 320 -23.57 -0.63 2.12
CA LEU A 320 -23.65 0.41 1.09
C LEU A 320 -22.50 1.36 1.31
N SER A 321 -21.69 1.58 0.28
CA SER A 321 -20.56 2.51 0.32
C SER A 321 -20.46 3.35 -0.94
N GLY A 322 -19.86 4.53 -0.81
CA GLY A 322 -19.66 5.42 -1.93
C GLY A 322 -18.42 6.29 -1.76
N MET A 323 -17.90 6.76 -2.89
CA MET A 323 -16.75 7.66 -2.97
C MET A 323 -16.99 8.71 -4.04
N LEU A 324 -16.59 9.92 -3.73
CA LEU A 324 -16.56 11.06 -4.64
C LEU A 324 -15.15 11.66 -4.59
N MET A 325 -14.57 11.84 -5.75
CA MET A 325 -13.34 12.63 -5.90
C MET A 325 -13.61 13.69 -6.96
N ASP A 326 -13.27 14.92 -6.65
CA ASP A 326 -13.37 16.05 -7.55
C ASP A 326 -12.08 16.87 -7.47
N GLY A 327 -11.52 17.25 -8.61
CA GLY A 327 -10.26 17.96 -8.63
C GLY A 327 -10.04 18.79 -9.87
N GLU A 328 -9.27 19.85 -9.72
CA GLU A 328 -8.74 20.65 -10.82
C GLU A 328 -7.22 20.57 -10.82
N ARG A 329 -6.64 20.46 -11.99
CA ARG A 329 -5.21 20.48 -12.21
C ARG A 329 -4.88 21.48 -13.30
N ARG A 330 -3.80 22.24 -13.10
CA ARG A 330 -3.24 23.16 -14.08
C ARG A 330 -1.76 22.87 -14.29
N SER A 331 -1.28 23.10 -15.49
CA SER A 331 0.14 23.08 -15.78
C SER A 331 0.54 24.14 -16.81
N ASN A 332 1.73 24.71 -16.62
CA ASN A 332 2.35 25.63 -17.56
C ASN A 332 3.78 25.18 -17.83
N SER A 333 4.20 25.22 -19.08
CA SER A 333 5.60 24.99 -19.45
C SER A 333 5.96 25.82 -20.67
N LEU A 334 7.19 26.32 -20.68
CA LEU A 334 7.84 26.87 -21.86
C LEU A 334 8.98 25.92 -22.26
N THR A 335 8.94 25.41 -23.48
CA THR A 335 9.93 24.46 -23.98
C THR A 335 10.61 25.07 -25.19
N PRO A 336 11.86 25.55 -25.05
CA PRO A 336 12.68 26.00 -26.19
C PRO A 336 13.34 24.78 -26.84
N TYR A 337 12.93 24.44 -28.04
CA TYR A 337 13.55 23.43 -28.89
C TYR A 337 14.60 24.09 -29.79
N ASN A 338 15.86 23.79 -29.56
CA ASN A 338 16.96 24.26 -30.40
C ASN A 338 17.28 23.18 -31.43
N TYR A 339 17.22 23.53 -32.71
CA TYR A 339 17.53 22.67 -33.83
C TYR A 339 18.82 23.13 -34.49
N THR A 340 19.85 22.29 -34.42
CA THR A 340 21.14 22.51 -35.07
C THR A 340 21.20 21.66 -36.34
N ALA A 341 21.39 22.29 -37.48
CA ALA A 341 21.42 21.65 -38.79
C ALA A 341 22.61 20.70 -38.92
N VAL A 342 22.37 19.51 -39.44
CA VAL A 342 23.39 18.49 -39.73
C VAL A 342 23.48 18.27 -41.26
N GLY A 343 22.34 18.38 -41.95
CA GLY A 343 22.24 18.18 -43.39
C GLY A 343 22.66 19.43 -44.18
N GLU A 344 23.18 19.23 -45.39
CA GLU A 344 23.51 20.36 -46.30
C GLU A 344 22.27 21.16 -46.68
N GLY A 345 22.43 22.48 -46.75
CA GLY A 345 21.34 23.41 -47.13
C GLY A 345 20.31 23.71 -46.03
N LEU A 346 20.44 23.11 -44.87
CA LEU A 346 19.59 23.39 -43.71
C LEU A 346 20.18 24.54 -42.87
N ARG A 347 19.34 25.23 -42.12
CA ARG A 347 19.72 26.30 -41.18
C ARG A 347 19.31 25.96 -39.77
N ASP A 348 20.08 26.43 -38.81
CA ASP A 348 19.70 26.40 -37.42
C ASP A 348 18.45 27.23 -37.18
N TYR A 349 17.55 26.71 -36.32
CA TYR A 349 16.41 27.48 -35.89
C TYR A 349 16.04 27.06 -34.46
N ARG A 350 15.22 27.88 -33.81
CA ARG A 350 14.62 27.57 -32.49
C ARG A 350 13.12 27.61 -32.60
N MET A 351 12.46 26.69 -31.93
CA MET A 351 11.02 26.69 -31.76
C MET A 351 10.70 26.77 -30.27
N ASP A 352 9.98 27.79 -29.87
CA ASP A 352 9.51 27.97 -28.50
C ASP A 352 8.07 27.52 -28.43
N ARG A 353 7.79 26.45 -27.62
CA ARG A 353 6.42 26.01 -27.34
C ARG A 353 6.01 26.43 -25.94
N LEU A 354 5.03 27.33 -25.82
CA LEU A 354 4.31 27.63 -24.60
C LEU A 354 3.10 26.69 -24.50
N SER A 355 3.05 25.90 -23.45
CA SER A 355 1.94 24.99 -23.18
C SER A 355 1.22 25.37 -21.88
N ARG A 356 -0.09 25.53 -21.94
CA ARG A 356 -0.94 25.74 -20.78
C ARG A 356 -2.02 24.67 -20.77
N SER A 357 -2.27 24.07 -19.62
CA SER A 357 -3.31 23.07 -19.47
C SER A 357 -4.11 23.33 -18.21
N LYS A 358 -5.43 23.18 -18.32
CA LYS A 358 -6.36 23.13 -17.20
C LYS A 358 -7.22 21.89 -17.37
N SER A 359 -7.31 21.05 -16.36
CA SER A 359 -8.19 19.88 -16.39
C SER A 359 -8.97 19.76 -15.11
N SER A 360 -10.25 19.47 -15.22
CA SER A 360 -11.10 19.02 -14.13
C SER A 360 -11.30 17.51 -14.20
N MET A 361 -11.36 16.85 -13.04
CA MET A 361 -11.42 15.40 -12.94
C MET A 361 -12.42 15.02 -11.85
N GLY A 362 -13.44 14.26 -12.22
CA GLY A 362 -14.44 13.71 -11.30
C GLY A 362 -14.43 12.20 -11.30
N MET A 363 -14.48 11.58 -10.12
CA MET A 363 -14.68 10.15 -9.94
C MET A 363 -15.81 9.91 -8.96
N TYR A 364 -16.75 9.08 -9.37
CA TYR A 364 -17.92 8.69 -8.60
C TYR A 364 -17.93 7.16 -8.51
N TYR A 365 -18.06 6.63 -7.32
CA TYR A 365 -18.09 5.19 -7.06
C TYR A 365 -19.20 4.88 -6.06
N GLY A 366 -19.95 3.83 -6.33
CA GLY A 366 -20.96 3.27 -5.45
C GLY A 366 -20.87 1.76 -5.41
N GLU A 367 -21.00 1.16 -4.24
CA GLU A 367 -20.93 -0.28 -4.02
C GLU A 367 -22.04 -0.72 -3.09
N PHE A 368 -22.69 -1.80 -3.46
CA PHE A 368 -23.60 -2.56 -2.62
C PHE A 368 -23.05 -3.97 -2.43
N THR A 369 -23.04 -4.45 -1.19
CA THR A 369 -22.68 -5.84 -0.87
C THR A 369 -23.71 -6.46 0.05
N TYR A 370 -24.07 -7.69 -0.23
CA TYR A 370 -24.87 -8.55 0.65
C TYR A 370 -24.09 -9.81 0.94
N ARG A 371 -23.87 -10.11 2.22
CA ARG A 371 -23.30 -11.36 2.71
C ARG A 371 -24.34 -12.14 3.49
N HIS A 372 -24.51 -13.41 3.14
CA HIS A 372 -25.21 -14.38 3.94
C HIS A 372 -24.25 -15.45 4.46
N SER A 373 -24.15 -15.59 5.78
CA SER A 373 -23.28 -16.57 6.45
C SER A 373 -24.12 -17.75 6.93
N PHE A 374 -23.94 -18.91 6.31
CA PHE A 374 -24.55 -20.18 6.78
C PHE A 374 -23.89 -20.63 8.10
N SER A 375 -22.56 -20.42 8.19
CA SER A 375 -21.72 -20.56 9.38
C SER A 375 -20.54 -19.59 9.28
N ASP A 376 -19.67 -19.53 10.29
CA ASP A 376 -18.48 -18.65 10.30
C ASP A 376 -17.54 -18.90 9.11
N LYS A 377 -17.55 -20.10 8.54
CA LYS A 377 -16.67 -20.56 7.47
C LYS A 377 -17.44 -21.00 6.19
N HIS A 378 -18.72 -20.67 6.12
CA HIS A 378 -19.57 -21.00 4.98
C HIS A 378 -20.46 -19.82 4.69
N PHE A 379 -20.22 -19.13 3.59
CA PHE A 379 -20.97 -17.93 3.20
C PHE A 379 -21.08 -17.76 1.68
N ILE A 380 -22.00 -16.91 1.31
CA ILE A 380 -22.17 -16.37 -0.04
C ILE A 380 -22.14 -14.86 0.03
N ASP A 381 -21.37 -14.25 -0.87
CA ASP A 381 -21.27 -12.80 -1.06
C ASP A 381 -21.78 -12.39 -2.42
N PHE A 382 -22.64 -11.40 -2.44
CA PHE A 382 -23.04 -10.68 -3.65
C PHE A 382 -22.52 -9.26 -3.58
N THR A 383 -21.79 -8.79 -4.60
CA THR A 383 -21.31 -7.41 -4.71
C THR A 383 -21.74 -6.85 -6.06
N ALA A 384 -22.26 -5.63 -6.05
CA ALA A 384 -22.52 -4.85 -7.25
C ALA A 384 -21.90 -3.46 -7.07
N ASP A 385 -21.08 -3.01 -8.01
CA ASP A 385 -20.52 -1.68 -8.02
C ASP A 385 -20.70 -0.95 -9.34
N ILE A 386 -20.70 0.35 -9.25
CA ILE A 386 -20.72 1.26 -10.38
C ILE A 386 -19.71 2.36 -10.16
N SER A 387 -18.91 2.65 -11.19
CA SER A 387 -18.02 3.79 -11.18
C SER A 387 -18.13 4.61 -12.45
N LYS A 388 -17.95 5.91 -12.29
CA LYS A 388 -17.88 6.86 -13.39
C LYS A 388 -16.66 7.74 -13.19
N TRP A 389 -15.80 7.77 -14.19
CA TRP A 389 -14.68 8.68 -14.23
C TRP A 389 -14.86 9.65 -15.39
N LYS A 390 -14.71 10.93 -15.10
CA LYS A 390 -14.83 12.04 -16.03
C LYS A 390 -13.57 12.89 -15.98
N MET A 391 -13.07 13.31 -17.13
CA MET A 391 -12.05 14.35 -17.22
C MET A 391 -12.40 15.30 -18.35
N ASP A 392 -12.43 16.58 -18.02
CA ASP A 392 -12.59 17.66 -18.98
C ASP A 392 -11.32 18.50 -18.92
N GLY A 393 -10.62 18.63 -20.04
CA GLY A 393 -9.33 19.30 -20.14
C GLY A 393 -9.30 20.31 -21.26
N ASP A 394 -8.75 21.48 -20.96
CA ASP A 394 -8.44 22.53 -21.92
C ASP A 394 -6.93 22.61 -22.07
N ASN A 395 -6.42 22.42 -23.28
CA ASN A 395 -4.99 22.51 -23.58
C ASN A 395 -4.77 23.57 -24.66
N TRP A 396 -3.91 24.52 -24.32
CA TRP A 396 -3.52 25.62 -25.23
C TRP A 396 -2.02 25.50 -25.54
N TYR A 397 -1.67 25.60 -26.78
CA TYR A 397 -0.29 25.59 -27.26
C TYR A 397 -0.04 26.83 -28.13
N GLN A 398 1.11 27.44 -27.92
CA GLN A 398 1.62 28.48 -28.80
C GLN A 398 3.03 28.09 -29.24
N ASP A 399 3.20 27.86 -30.50
CA ASP A 399 4.49 27.62 -31.13
C ASP A 399 4.97 28.89 -31.80
N SER A 400 6.21 29.27 -31.54
CA SER A 400 6.88 30.36 -32.25
C SER A 400 8.20 29.89 -32.81
N THR A 401 8.40 30.03 -34.13
CA THR A 401 9.67 29.71 -34.79
C THR A 401 10.54 30.94 -34.84
N VAL A 402 11.78 30.79 -34.40
CA VAL A 402 12.78 31.86 -34.36
C VAL A 402 13.96 31.46 -35.24
N VAL A 403 14.24 32.30 -36.29
CA VAL A 403 15.39 32.14 -37.16
C VAL A 403 16.23 33.42 -37.08
N ASP A 404 17.53 33.28 -36.88
CA ASP A 404 18.45 34.41 -36.70
C ASP A 404 18.01 35.43 -35.61
N GLY A 405 17.37 34.92 -34.55
CA GLY A 405 16.86 35.71 -33.43
C GLY A 405 15.54 36.46 -33.68
N ILE A 406 14.93 36.28 -34.85
CA ILE A 406 13.67 36.93 -35.25
C ILE A 406 12.57 35.86 -35.27
N ALA A 407 11.45 36.11 -34.60
CA ALA A 407 10.26 35.26 -34.67
C ALA A 407 9.65 35.38 -36.08
N THR A 408 9.56 34.24 -36.78
CA THR A 408 9.13 34.18 -38.19
C THR A 408 7.72 33.66 -38.37
N SER A 409 7.22 32.88 -37.40
CA SER A 409 5.86 32.36 -37.41
C SER A 409 5.33 32.15 -35.99
N TYR A 410 4.03 32.25 -35.89
CA TYR A 410 3.27 31.87 -34.69
C TYR A 410 2.15 30.91 -35.08
N ASP A 411 1.94 29.86 -34.27
CA ASP A 411 0.86 28.88 -34.42
C ASP A 411 0.21 28.70 -33.07
N TYR A 412 -1.09 28.92 -32.98
CA TYR A 412 -1.88 28.79 -31.77
C TYR A 412 -2.81 27.59 -31.92
N GLN A 413 -2.82 26.73 -30.93
CA GLN A 413 -3.65 25.55 -30.95
C GLN A 413 -4.43 25.46 -29.63
N TYR A 414 -5.72 25.18 -29.74
CA TYR A 414 -6.58 24.85 -28.63
C TYR A 414 -7.10 23.42 -28.79
N ARG A 415 -6.85 22.56 -27.80
CA ARG A 415 -7.24 21.14 -27.84
C ARG A 415 -8.02 20.78 -26.60
N PRO A 416 -9.35 20.88 -26.61
CA PRO A 416 -10.19 20.34 -25.56
C PRO A 416 -10.11 18.81 -25.56
N GLN A 417 -10.16 18.23 -24.39
CA GLN A 417 -10.15 16.78 -24.19
C GLN A 417 -11.26 16.40 -23.23
N HIS A 418 -12.10 15.48 -23.65
CA HIS A 418 -13.17 14.94 -22.82
C HIS A 418 -13.01 13.44 -22.69
N ILE A 419 -12.95 12.94 -21.47
CA ILE A 419 -12.90 11.50 -21.21
C ILE A 419 -14.08 11.17 -20.31
N ASN A 420 -14.86 10.18 -20.73
CA ASN A 420 -15.97 9.65 -19.94
C ASN A 420 -15.88 8.14 -19.92
N ASN A 421 -15.54 7.59 -18.75
CA ASN A 421 -15.41 6.16 -18.55
C ASN A 421 -16.42 5.71 -17.49
N ASN A 422 -17.26 4.73 -17.86
CA ASN A 422 -18.25 4.13 -16.98
C ASN A 422 -17.93 2.64 -16.83
N ARG A 423 -17.87 2.17 -15.60
CA ARG A 423 -17.66 0.76 -15.28
C ARG A 423 -18.75 0.26 -14.35
N LYS A 424 -19.22 -0.97 -14.61
CA LYS A 424 -20.14 -1.70 -13.74
C LYS A 424 -19.56 -3.07 -13.49
N GLU A 425 -19.62 -3.52 -12.25
CA GLU A 425 -19.18 -4.86 -11.88
C GLU A 425 -20.26 -5.56 -11.05
N ILE A 426 -20.43 -6.85 -11.30
CA ILE A 426 -21.27 -7.74 -10.50
C ILE A 426 -20.41 -8.94 -10.14
N LYS A 427 -20.39 -9.32 -8.86
CA LYS A 427 -19.63 -10.44 -8.36
C LYS A 427 -20.48 -11.29 -7.41
N LEU A 428 -20.44 -12.60 -7.60
CA LEU A 428 -21.03 -13.59 -6.71
C LEU A 428 -19.92 -14.54 -6.27
N GLU A 429 -19.71 -14.65 -4.97
CA GLU A 429 -18.67 -15.49 -4.37
C GLU A 429 -19.31 -16.48 -3.39
N TYR A 430 -18.87 -17.72 -3.48
CA TYR A 430 -19.21 -18.80 -2.57
C TYR A 430 -17.93 -19.32 -1.92
N GLU A 431 -17.94 -19.44 -0.60
CA GLU A 431 -16.84 -20.02 0.16
C GLU A 431 -17.40 -21.02 1.18
N ASN A 432 -16.80 -22.21 1.25
CA ASN A 432 -17.19 -23.25 2.18
C ASN A 432 -15.97 -24.04 2.65
N GLN A 433 -15.71 -24.00 3.95
CA GLN A 433 -14.81 -24.91 4.65
C GLN A 433 -15.55 -26.21 4.94
N VAL A 434 -15.53 -27.14 3.97
CA VAL A 434 -16.31 -28.40 4.03
C VAL A 434 -15.87 -29.29 5.19
N THR A 435 -14.56 -29.38 5.41
CA THR A 435 -13.94 -30.03 6.58
C THR A 435 -12.83 -29.11 7.13
N LYS A 436 -12.25 -29.45 8.26
CA LYS A 436 -11.11 -28.72 8.82
C LYS A 436 -9.92 -28.59 7.83
N ASP A 437 -9.81 -29.54 6.89
CA ASP A 437 -8.67 -29.65 5.98
C ASP A 437 -9.05 -29.38 4.51
N PHE A 438 -10.34 -29.28 4.18
CA PHE A 438 -10.81 -29.10 2.81
C PHE A 438 -11.73 -27.89 2.64
N LYS A 439 -11.33 -26.99 1.76
CA LYS A 439 -12.06 -25.75 1.43
C LYS A 439 -12.36 -25.67 -0.06
N ILE A 440 -13.53 -25.19 -0.38
CA ILE A 440 -14.00 -24.89 -1.73
C ILE A 440 -14.32 -23.41 -1.83
N GLU A 441 -13.84 -22.76 -2.88
CA GLU A 441 -14.24 -21.42 -3.28
C GLU A 441 -14.69 -21.48 -4.74
N ALA A 442 -15.77 -20.80 -5.08
CA ALA A 442 -16.26 -20.65 -6.42
C ALA A 442 -16.89 -19.28 -6.61
N GLY A 443 -16.88 -18.76 -7.82
CA GLY A 443 -17.53 -17.48 -8.05
C GLY A 443 -17.70 -17.15 -9.52
N TYR A 444 -18.51 -16.12 -9.71
CA TYR A 444 -18.78 -15.47 -10.99
C TYR A 444 -18.53 -13.98 -10.87
N GLN A 445 -17.93 -13.38 -11.88
CA GLN A 445 -17.67 -11.95 -11.98
C GLN A 445 -17.99 -11.47 -13.40
N ALA A 446 -18.80 -10.43 -13.51
CA ALA A 446 -19.04 -9.72 -14.75
C ALA A 446 -18.58 -8.27 -14.62
N ASN A 447 -17.88 -7.77 -15.63
CA ASN A 447 -17.35 -6.40 -15.67
C ASN A 447 -17.67 -5.79 -17.03
N PHE A 448 -18.33 -4.62 -17.02
CA PHE A 448 -18.73 -3.88 -18.20
C PHE A 448 -18.07 -2.51 -18.15
N SER A 449 -17.19 -2.23 -19.10
CA SER A 449 -16.48 -0.94 -19.20
C SER A 449 -16.84 -0.25 -20.52
N ARG A 450 -17.14 1.03 -20.43
CA ARG A 450 -17.42 1.87 -21.59
C ARG A 450 -16.69 3.18 -21.48
N GLU A 451 -15.85 3.46 -22.44
CA GLU A 451 -15.08 4.71 -22.53
C GLU A 451 -15.45 5.44 -23.82
N ASN A 452 -15.60 6.75 -23.73
CA ASN A 452 -15.81 7.63 -24.87
C ASN A 452 -14.91 8.86 -24.70
N THR A 453 -14.02 9.05 -25.67
CA THR A 453 -12.98 10.06 -25.63
C THR A 453 -12.97 10.86 -26.93
N PRO A 454 -13.84 11.88 -27.08
CA PRO A 454 -13.71 12.84 -28.16
C PRO A 454 -12.49 13.72 -27.93
N GLN A 455 -11.76 13.97 -28.99
CA GLN A 455 -10.66 14.92 -29.05
C GLN A 455 -10.91 15.88 -30.20
N GLU A 456 -10.91 17.17 -29.89
CA GLU A 456 -11.09 18.26 -30.84
C GLU A 456 -9.80 19.08 -30.93
N SER A 457 -9.58 19.74 -32.02
CA SER A 457 -8.45 20.64 -32.22
C SER A 457 -8.91 21.86 -32.98
N TYR A 458 -8.45 23.00 -32.52
CA TYR A 458 -8.69 24.31 -33.16
C TYR A 458 -7.36 25.01 -33.37
N VAL A 459 -7.18 25.64 -34.50
CA VAL A 459 -5.98 26.39 -34.85
C VAL A 459 -6.32 27.86 -35.08
N ASP A 460 -5.42 28.74 -34.68
CA ASP A 460 -5.52 30.17 -34.87
C ASP A 460 -4.12 30.74 -35.09
N ASN A 461 -3.94 31.52 -36.12
CA ASN A 461 -2.66 32.14 -36.44
C ASN A 461 -2.53 33.56 -35.87
N THR A 462 -3.49 34.05 -35.14
CA THR A 462 -3.59 35.43 -34.68
C THR A 462 -3.54 35.63 -33.18
N SER A 463 -4.16 34.76 -32.39
CA SER A 463 -4.29 34.96 -30.94
C SER A 463 -4.36 33.69 -30.12
N PHE A 464 -4.19 33.85 -28.80
CA PHE A 464 -4.29 32.74 -27.82
C PHE A 464 -5.69 32.63 -27.23
N ASP A 465 -6.62 33.47 -27.60
CA ASP A 465 -7.97 33.55 -27.03
C ASP A 465 -8.98 32.59 -27.69
N GLY A 466 -8.65 32.06 -28.83
CA GLY A 466 -9.49 31.16 -29.62
C GLY A 466 -10.70 31.82 -30.27
N ALA A 467 -10.85 33.17 -30.21
CA ALA A 467 -12.01 33.87 -30.78
C ALA A 467 -12.11 33.76 -32.31
N ALA A 468 -10.97 33.54 -32.99
CA ALA A 468 -10.89 33.34 -34.43
C ALA A 468 -10.42 31.94 -34.82
N ALA A 469 -10.46 30.97 -33.87
CA ALA A 469 -9.97 29.63 -34.08
C ALA A 469 -10.81 28.84 -35.08
N GLU A 470 -10.16 28.27 -36.08
CA GLU A 470 -10.77 27.36 -37.04
C GLU A 470 -10.64 25.91 -36.54
N GLU A 471 -11.66 25.11 -36.77
CA GLU A 471 -11.62 23.71 -36.44
C GLU A 471 -10.57 22.99 -37.28
N ASP A 472 -9.61 22.36 -36.60
CA ASP A 472 -8.58 21.54 -37.24
C ASP A 472 -9.11 20.12 -37.39
N ARG A 473 -9.86 19.89 -38.45
CA ARG A 473 -10.51 18.59 -38.70
C ARG A 473 -9.51 17.44 -38.81
N LYS A 474 -8.26 17.71 -39.21
CA LYS A 474 -7.21 16.70 -39.32
C LYS A 474 -6.86 16.05 -37.97
N TYR A 475 -6.99 16.79 -36.88
CA TYR A 475 -6.72 16.31 -35.53
C TYR A 475 -7.97 16.03 -34.70
N PHE A 476 -9.14 16.01 -35.35
CA PHE A 476 -10.34 15.48 -34.70
C PHE A 476 -10.27 13.97 -34.58
N ASN A 477 -10.62 13.42 -33.41
CA ASN A 477 -10.86 12.00 -33.25
C ASN A 477 -11.87 11.76 -32.14
N ARG A 478 -12.79 10.83 -32.36
CA ARG A 478 -13.61 10.27 -31.30
C ARG A 478 -13.34 8.80 -31.16
N PHE A 479 -12.81 8.42 -30.01
CA PHE A 479 -12.52 7.03 -29.70
C PHE A 479 -13.54 6.49 -28.69
N ILE A 480 -14.15 5.35 -29.03
CA ILE A 480 -15.08 4.63 -28.20
C ILE A 480 -14.53 3.23 -27.94
N TYR A 481 -14.43 2.87 -26.67
CA TYR A 481 -13.96 1.56 -26.22
C TYR A 481 -15.00 0.93 -25.32
N ASN A 482 -15.50 -0.25 -25.72
CA ASN A 482 -16.43 -1.05 -24.96
C ASN A 482 -15.79 -2.41 -24.67
N GLN A 483 -15.85 -2.83 -23.41
CA GLN A 483 -15.39 -4.14 -22.98
C GLN A 483 -16.42 -4.77 -22.07
N ASP A 484 -16.86 -5.97 -22.45
CA ASP A 484 -17.69 -6.86 -21.64
C ASP A 484 -16.86 -8.08 -21.25
N GLN A 485 -16.75 -8.38 -19.96
CA GLN A 485 -15.98 -9.49 -19.43
C GLN A 485 -16.84 -10.35 -18.51
N HIS A 486 -16.78 -11.66 -18.69
CA HIS A 486 -17.41 -12.66 -17.83
C HIS A 486 -16.37 -13.66 -17.36
N SER A 487 -16.35 -13.94 -16.06
CA SER A 487 -15.35 -14.81 -15.46
C SER A 487 -16.00 -15.78 -14.51
N PHE A 488 -15.62 -17.05 -14.60
CA PHE A 488 -15.99 -18.09 -13.66
C PHE A 488 -14.71 -18.66 -13.05
N TYR A 489 -14.70 -18.88 -11.76
CA TYR A 489 -13.56 -19.49 -11.10
C TYR A 489 -13.97 -20.51 -10.05
N THR A 490 -13.07 -21.44 -9.82
CA THR A 490 -13.12 -22.35 -8.67
C THR A 490 -11.71 -22.56 -8.12
N THR A 491 -11.60 -22.69 -6.80
CA THR A 491 -10.38 -23.08 -6.10
C THR A 491 -10.70 -24.17 -5.10
N LEU A 492 -9.85 -25.19 -5.05
CA LEU A 492 -9.92 -26.28 -4.09
C LEU A 492 -8.63 -26.27 -3.27
N SER A 493 -8.77 -26.19 -1.97
CA SER A 493 -7.64 -26.21 -1.04
C SER A 493 -7.76 -27.42 -0.13
N TYR A 494 -6.64 -28.12 0.04
CA TYR A 494 -6.54 -29.28 0.90
C TYR A 494 -5.28 -29.24 1.74
N LYS A 495 -5.42 -29.58 3.03
CA LYS A 495 -4.30 -29.65 3.96
C LYS A 495 -4.02 -31.09 4.34
N LEU A 496 -2.81 -31.56 4.06
CA LEU A 496 -2.31 -32.90 4.38
C LEU A 496 -1.17 -32.78 5.40
N GLY A 497 -1.50 -32.79 6.69
CA GLY A 497 -0.54 -32.58 7.77
C GLY A 497 0.21 -31.24 7.61
N PRO A 498 1.55 -31.25 7.41
CA PRO A 498 2.34 -30.03 7.22
C PRO A 498 2.31 -29.47 5.79
N VAL A 499 1.65 -30.16 4.85
CA VAL A 499 1.58 -29.76 3.44
C VAL A 499 0.20 -29.21 3.12
N GLY A 500 0.15 -28.01 2.54
CA GLY A 500 -1.04 -27.40 1.97
C GLY A 500 -0.98 -27.41 0.44
N ILE A 501 -2.08 -27.77 -0.20
CA ILE A 501 -2.22 -27.82 -1.66
C ILE A 501 -3.43 -27.00 -2.03
N MET A 502 -3.31 -26.13 -3.04
CA MET A 502 -4.43 -25.38 -3.59
C MET A 502 -4.34 -25.36 -5.11
N GLY A 503 -5.37 -25.87 -5.77
CA GLY A 503 -5.55 -25.81 -7.21
C GLY A 503 -6.71 -24.88 -7.57
N GLY A 504 -6.52 -24.03 -8.56
CA GLY A 504 -7.56 -23.13 -9.02
C GLY A 504 -7.59 -23.01 -10.54
N LEU A 505 -8.79 -22.81 -11.07
CA LEU A 505 -9.01 -22.56 -12.48
C LEU A 505 -9.98 -21.38 -12.63
N ARG A 506 -9.62 -20.41 -13.46
CA ARG A 506 -10.46 -19.30 -13.87
C ARG A 506 -10.62 -19.32 -15.38
N GLY A 507 -11.84 -19.29 -15.86
CA GLY A 507 -12.17 -19.05 -17.25
C GLY A 507 -12.65 -17.63 -17.43
N GLU A 508 -12.08 -16.90 -18.39
CA GLU A 508 -12.51 -15.55 -18.73
C GLU A 508 -12.91 -15.50 -20.21
N TYR A 509 -14.13 -15.06 -20.43
CA TYR A 509 -14.61 -14.62 -21.74
C TYR A 509 -14.72 -13.12 -21.73
N TRP A 510 -14.12 -12.44 -22.70
CA TRP A 510 -14.28 -11.00 -22.87
C TRP A 510 -14.42 -10.62 -24.33
N ARG A 511 -15.26 -9.64 -24.57
CA ARG A 511 -15.49 -8.99 -25.84
C ARG A 511 -14.94 -7.58 -25.80
N VAL A 512 -14.17 -7.21 -26.81
CA VAL A 512 -13.69 -5.86 -27.05
C VAL A 512 -14.37 -5.33 -28.31
N ASN A 513 -14.86 -4.09 -28.24
CA ASN A 513 -15.40 -3.35 -29.37
C ASN A 513 -14.79 -1.95 -29.33
N THR A 514 -14.04 -1.57 -30.37
CA THR A 514 -13.47 -0.23 -30.53
C THR A 514 -13.98 0.42 -31.79
N GLU A 515 -14.25 1.70 -31.70
CA GLU A 515 -14.67 2.57 -32.78
C GLU A 515 -13.80 3.83 -32.74
N SER A 516 -13.29 4.25 -33.89
CA SER A 516 -12.52 5.47 -34.02
C SER A 516 -13.09 6.27 -35.19
N TYR A 517 -13.45 7.51 -34.95
CA TYR A 517 -14.07 8.36 -35.97
C TYR A 517 -13.20 9.57 -36.23
N THR A 518 -12.93 9.83 -37.52
CA THR A 518 -12.44 11.13 -38.02
C THR A 518 -13.55 12.16 -37.94
N TRP A 519 -13.25 13.41 -38.24
CA TRP A 519 -14.25 14.49 -38.28
C TRP A 519 -15.38 14.17 -39.26
N GLU A 520 -15.03 13.74 -40.49
CA GLU A 520 -15.99 13.35 -41.50
C GLU A 520 -16.87 12.19 -41.06
N GLN A 521 -16.30 11.16 -40.48
CA GLN A 521 -17.01 9.98 -39.96
C GLN A 521 -17.91 10.30 -38.77
N GLU A 522 -17.58 11.32 -37.97
CA GLU A 522 -18.42 11.79 -36.88
C GLU A 522 -19.69 12.46 -37.41
N HIS A 523 -19.57 13.27 -38.48
CA HIS A 523 -20.66 14.06 -39.04
C HIS A 523 -21.44 13.31 -40.13
N ASP A 524 -20.86 12.29 -40.77
CA ASP A 524 -21.50 11.43 -41.73
C ASP A 524 -21.38 9.95 -41.37
N ALA A 525 -22.45 9.38 -40.86
CA ALA A 525 -22.46 7.98 -40.44
C ALA A 525 -22.25 6.98 -41.62
N SER A 526 -22.46 7.40 -42.87
CA SER A 526 -22.23 6.55 -44.03
C SER A 526 -20.74 6.31 -44.29
N LEU A 527 -19.88 7.18 -43.80
CA LEU A 527 -18.41 7.08 -43.91
C LEU A 527 -17.77 6.25 -42.82
N ARG A 528 -18.53 5.86 -41.78
CA ARG A 528 -18.02 5.11 -40.64
C ARG A 528 -17.55 3.72 -41.01
N GLU A 529 -16.35 3.37 -40.59
CA GLU A 529 -15.83 2.03 -40.70
C GLU A 529 -16.55 1.08 -39.75
N LYS A 530 -16.51 -0.22 -40.08
CA LYS A 530 -17.05 -1.23 -39.15
C LYS A 530 -16.24 -1.23 -37.85
N PRO A 531 -16.91 -1.28 -36.68
CA PRO A 531 -16.23 -1.41 -35.40
C PRO A 531 -15.28 -2.59 -35.38
N PHE A 532 -14.10 -2.42 -34.85
CA PHE A 532 -13.21 -3.54 -34.56
C PHE A 532 -13.79 -4.33 -33.38
N LYS A 533 -14.15 -5.59 -33.63
CA LYS A 533 -14.72 -6.48 -32.62
C LYS A 533 -13.87 -7.72 -32.50
N LYS A 534 -13.55 -8.09 -31.27
CA LYS A 534 -12.82 -9.31 -31.00
C LYS A 534 -13.29 -9.96 -29.70
N ASP A 535 -13.55 -11.27 -29.80
CA ASP A 535 -13.92 -12.11 -28.67
C ASP A 535 -12.72 -12.97 -28.27
N TYR A 536 -12.53 -13.13 -26.97
CA TYR A 536 -11.49 -13.96 -26.40
C TYR A 536 -12.07 -14.89 -25.36
N PHE A 537 -11.57 -16.12 -25.33
CA PHE A 537 -11.77 -17.03 -24.20
C PHE A 537 -10.42 -17.59 -23.77
N GLN A 538 -10.10 -17.47 -22.47
CA GLN A 538 -8.84 -17.94 -21.93
C GLN A 538 -9.01 -18.58 -20.57
N LEU A 539 -8.16 -19.58 -20.31
CA LEU A 539 -8.07 -20.25 -19.01
C LEU A 539 -6.80 -19.81 -18.26
N PHE A 540 -6.99 -19.57 -16.97
CA PHE A 540 -5.96 -19.12 -16.03
C PHE A 540 -5.86 -20.11 -14.89
N PRO A 541 -5.07 -21.17 -15.05
CA PRO A 541 -4.79 -22.11 -13.98
C PRO A 541 -3.85 -21.50 -12.93
N SER A 542 -4.01 -21.95 -11.69
CA SER A 542 -3.15 -21.65 -10.58
C SER A 542 -2.90 -22.89 -9.72
N LEU A 543 -1.68 -23.05 -9.22
CA LEU A 543 -1.30 -24.16 -8.34
C LEU A 543 -0.35 -23.63 -7.28
N PHE A 544 -0.65 -23.97 -6.03
CA PHE A 544 0.15 -23.60 -4.88
C PHE A 544 0.40 -24.82 -4.01
N LEU A 545 1.63 -25.00 -3.62
CA LEU A 545 2.08 -26.02 -2.71
C LEU A 545 2.82 -25.34 -1.58
N SER A 546 2.44 -25.57 -0.34
CA SER A 546 3.11 -25.04 0.83
C SER A 546 3.51 -26.18 1.76
N TRP A 547 4.74 -26.14 2.28
CA TRP A 547 5.26 -27.12 3.22
C TRP A 547 5.84 -26.47 4.46
N GLN A 548 5.17 -26.68 5.59
CA GLN A 548 5.63 -26.24 6.89
C GLN A 548 6.69 -27.24 7.39
N MET A 549 7.97 -26.98 7.08
CA MET A 549 9.10 -27.88 7.41
C MET A 549 9.34 -27.95 8.90
N THR A 550 9.26 -26.79 9.58
CA THR A 550 9.34 -26.66 11.05
C THR A 550 8.41 -25.51 11.48
N PRO A 551 8.14 -25.30 12.75
CA PRO A 551 7.32 -24.13 13.19
C PRO A 551 7.84 -22.77 12.71
N THR A 552 9.13 -22.69 12.37
CA THR A 552 9.80 -21.43 11.95
C THR A 552 10.30 -21.44 10.51
N GLN A 553 10.10 -22.55 9.78
CA GLN A 553 10.59 -22.67 8.40
C GLN A 553 9.49 -23.19 7.49
N GLN A 554 9.32 -22.55 6.36
CA GLN A 554 8.29 -22.88 5.39
C GLN A 554 8.84 -22.73 3.96
N LEU A 555 8.45 -23.67 3.10
CA LEU A 555 8.72 -23.66 1.68
C LEU A 555 7.39 -23.57 0.92
N GLN A 556 7.37 -22.80 -0.17
CA GLN A 556 6.17 -22.67 -1.00
C GLN A 556 6.58 -22.65 -2.47
N VAL A 557 5.85 -23.40 -3.29
CA VAL A 557 5.98 -23.43 -4.76
C VAL A 557 4.68 -22.95 -5.35
N ASN A 558 4.72 -21.98 -6.25
CA ASN A 558 3.53 -21.40 -6.87
C ASN A 558 3.68 -21.37 -8.39
N TYR A 559 2.58 -21.65 -9.06
CA TYR A 559 2.39 -21.43 -10.49
C TYR A 559 1.11 -20.66 -10.73
N THR A 560 1.16 -19.60 -11.53
CA THR A 560 -0.02 -18.86 -11.98
C THR A 560 0.16 -18.41 -13.44
N ARG A 561 -0.92 -18.48 -14.22
CA ARG A 561 -1.00 -17.84 -15.53
C ARG A 561 -1.80 -16.56 -15.39
N ARG A 562 -1.31 -15.47 -15.98
CA ARG A 562 -1.89 -14.14 -15.88
C ARG A 562 -1.87 -13.43 -17.22
N LEU A 563 -2.63 -12.34 -17.35
CA LEU A 563 -2.62 -11.49 -18.53
C LEU A 563 -2.51 -10.01 -18.21
N ARG A 564 -2.09 -9.23 -19.19
CA ARG A 564 -2.23 -7.78 -19.27
C ARG A 564 -2.99 -7.43 -20.53
N ARG A 565 -4.14 -6.74 -20.38
CA ARG A 565 -4.90 -6.22 -21.51
C ARG A 565 -4.33 -4.88 -21.97
N PRO A 566 -4.32 -4.57 -23.27
CA PRO A 566 -4.09 -3.22 -23.70
C PRO A 566 -5.23 -2.33 -23.19
N TRP A 567 -4.89 -1.16 -22.66
CA TRP A 567 -5.87 -0.18 -22.22
C TRP A 567 -6.31 0.73 -23.37
N GLY A 568 -7.45 1.45 -23.23
CA GLY A 568 -8.05 2.24 -24.31
C GLY A 568 -7.10 3.18 -25.03
N GLY A 569 -6.21 3.88 -24.29
CA GLY A 569 -5.21 4.76 -24.91
C GLY A 569 -4.13 4.04 -25.73
N GLU A 570 -3.81 2.76 -25.42
CA GLU A 570 -2.92 1.95 -26.27
C GLU A 570 -3.61 1.48 -27.56
N LEU A 571 -4.94 1.41 -27.55
CA LEU A 571 -5.77 1.00 -28.70
C LEU A 571 -6.21 2.18 -29.58
N ASN A 572 -6.19 3.41 -29.05
CA ASN A 572 -6.63 4.59 -29.79
C ASN A 572 -5.62 4.98 -30.86
N SER A 573 -5.97 4.81 -32.13
CA SER A 573 -5.13 5.12 -33.29
C SER A 573 -4.95 6.62 -33.55
N PHE A 574 -5.57 7.50 -32.76
CA PHE A 574 -5.41 8.94 -32.87
C PHE A 574 -3.97 9.38 -32.72
N ARG A 575 -3.51 10.26 -33.61
CA ARG A 575 -2.15 10.81 -33.66
C ARG A 575 -2.06 12.02 -32.72
N ASP A 576 -1.52 11.82 -31.54
CA ASP A 576 -1.33 12.85 -30.53
C ASP A 576 -0.01 13.60 -30.79
N THR A 577 -0.13 14.90 -31.06
CA THR A 577 0.98 15.81 -31.34
C THR A 577 1.16 16.86 -30.23
N ARG A 578 0.76 16.55 -28.99
CA ARG A 578 1.00 17.44 -27.84
C ARG A 578 2.48 17.72 -27.62
N ASP A 579 3.33 16.76 -27.91
CA ASP A 579 4.77 17.00 -28.08
C ASP A 579 5.02 17.45 -29.55
N ALA A 580 5.61 18.61 -29.72
CA ALA A 580 5.89 19.17 -31.06
C ALA A 580 6.80 18.29 -31.90
N THR A 581 7.52 17.38 -31.31
CA THR A 581 8.59 16.59 -31.91
C THR A 581 8.26 15.13 -32.05
N THR A 582 7.21 14.69 -31.36
CA THR A 582 6.82 13.28 -31.29
C THR A 582 5.33 13.14 -31.52
N VAL A 583 4.94 12.39 -32.52
CA VAL A 583 3.57 11.94 -32.77
C VAL A 583 3.36 10.62 -32.04
N SER A 584 2.48 10.58 -31.06
CA SER A 584 2.15 9.37 -30.33
C SER A 584 0.78 8.84 -30.74
N PHE A 585 0.65 7.54 -30.96
CA PHE A 585 -0.64 6.93 -31.30
C PHE A 585 -0.70 5.49 -30.79
N GLY A 586 -1.91 4.97 -30.58
CA GLY A 586 -2.14 3.60 -30.20
C GLY A 586 -2.31 2.68 -31.42
N ASN A 587 -2.43 1.39 -31.13
CA ASN A 587 -2.61 0.35 -32.14
C ASN A 587 -3.85 -0.48 -31.78
N PRO A 588 -4.95 -0.40 -32.55
CA PRO A 588 -6.19 -1.12 -32.28
C PRO A 588 -6.06 -2.63 -32.42
N TYR A 589 -4.99 -3.12 -33.05
CA TYR A 589 -4.75 -4.55 -33.28
C TYR A 589 -3.96 -5.23 -32.16
N LEU A 590 -3.67 -4.54 -31.07
CA LEU A 590 -2.97 -5.13 -29.93
C LEU A 590 -3.75 -6.32 -29.35
N THR A 591 -3.01 -7.36 -29.03
CA THR A 591 -3.49 -8.51 -28.30
C THR A 591 -3.01 -8.49 -26.84
N PRO A 592 -3.70 -9.16 -25.92
CA PRO A 592 -3.23 -9.26 -24.54
C PRO A 592 -1.87 -9.97 -24.42
N GLU A 593 -1.04 -9.52 -23.47
CA GLU A 593 0.15 -10.24 -23.04
C GLU A 593 -0.23 -11.40 -22.11
N PHE A 594 0.48 -12.52 -22.18
CA PHE A 594 0.29 -13.65 -21.28
C PHE A 594 1.59 -13.99 -20.55
N SER A 595 1.53 -14.03 -19.23
CA SER A 595 2.66 -14.39 -18.37
C SER A 595 2.38 -15.69 -17.62
N ASN A 596 3.35 -16.62 -17.65
CA ASN A 596 3.37 -17.77 -16.76
C ASN A 596 4.38 -17.50 -15.66
N SER A 597 3.94 -17.47 -14.42
CA SER A 597 4.77 -17.15 -13.27
C SER A 597 5.00 -18.38 -12.41
N PHE A 598 6.25 -18.80 -12.27
CA PHE A 598 6.68 -19.83 -11.35
C PHE A 598 7.48 -19.16 -10.24
N SER A 599 7.24 -19.55 -8.99
CA SER A 599 8.02 -19.04 -7.86
C SER A 599 8.25 -20.11 -6.80
N LEU A 600 9.43 -20.06 -6.20
CA LEU A 600 9.84 -20.85 -5.04
C LEU A 600 10.17 -19.86 -3.92
N ASN A 601 9.46 -19.95 -2.80
CA ASN A 601 9.61 -19.06 -1.67
C ASN A 601 10.06 -19.87 -0.45
N TYR A 602 11.09 -19.39 0.23
CA TYR A 602 11.56 -19.94 1.50
C TYR A 602 11.49 -18.88 2.57
N LEU A 603 10.76 -19.16 3.65
CA LEU A 603 10.64 -18.32 4.83
C LEU A 603 11.34 -18.99 6.01
N LYS A 604 12.22 -18.24 6.67
CA LYS A 604 12.81 -18.57 7.96
C LYS A 604 12.56 -17.47 8.94
N GLN A 605 12.08 -17.82 10.14
CA GLN A 605 11.84 -16.89 11.22
C GLN A 605 12.70 -17.23 12.44
N TRP A 606 13.16 -16.21 13.11
CA TRP A 606 13.80 -16.24 14.43
C TRP A 606 13.07 -15.24 15.32
N ASP A 607 13.38 -15.19 16.59
CA ASP A 607 12.68 -14.31 17.55
C ASP A 607 12.66 -12.84 17.13
N ARG A 608 13.71 -12.33 16.47
CA ARG A 608 13.87 -10.93 16.09
C ARG A 608 14.25 -10.72 14.63
N HIS A 609 14.34 -11.79 13.88
CA HIS A 609 14.78 -11.74 12.50
C HIS A 609 13.85 -12.57 11.63
N SER A 610 13.68 -12.15 10.40
CA SER A 610 13.02 -12.97 9.38
C SER A 610 13.76 -12.86 8.07
N LEU A 611 13.87 -13.98 7.38
CA LEU A 611 14.42 -14.11 6.03
C LEU A 611 13.34 -14.65 5.13
N LEU A 612 13.04 -13.94 4.06
CA LEU A 612 12.26 -14.44 2.94
C LEU A 612 13.16 -14.42 1.69
N LEU A 613 13.38 -15.60 1.12
CA LEU A 613 14.08 -15.78 -0.15
C LEU A 613 13.08 -16.29 -1.19
N SER A 614 13.02 -15.65 -2.35
CA SER A 614 12.13 -16.04 -3.44
C SER A 614 12.92 -16.14 -4.74
N ALA A 615 12.82 -17.27 -5.40
CA ALA A 615 13.29 -17.45 -6.78
C ALA A 615 12.08 -17.42 -7.70
N TYR A 616 12.20 -16.77 -8.86
CA TYR A 616 11.11 -16.73 -9.81
C TYR A 616 11.59 -16.89 -11.26
N TYR A 617 10.68 -17.41 -12.09
CA TYR A 617 10.85 -17.57 -13.52
C TYR A 617 9.55 -17.19 -14.22
N ARG A 618 9.57 -16.17 -15.08
CA ARG A 618 8.39 -15.59 -15.71
C ARG A 618 8.60 -15.35 -17.20
N PRO A 619 8.32 -16.32 -18.05
CA PRO A 619 8.19 -16.10 -19.48
C PRO A 619 6.86 -15.37 -19.78
N THR A 620 6.94 -14.39 -20.67
CA THR A 620 5.78 -13.60 -21.15
C THR A 620 5.75 -13.62 -22.67
N SER A 621 4.58 -13.90 -23.26
CA SER A 621 4.33 -13.83 -24.71
C SER A 621 3.52 -12.61 -25.06
N ASP A 622 3.59 -12.20 -26.32
CA ASP A 622 2.84 -11.09 -26.90
C ASP A 622 3.05 -9.77 -26.14
N VAL A 623 4.28 -9.53 -25.70
CA VAL A 623 4.65 -8.39 -24.85
C VAL A 623 4.33 -7.07 -25.56
N ILE A 624 3.53 -6.22 -24.94
CA ILE A 624 3.19 -4.91 -25.47
C ILE A 624 4.31 -3.93 -25.11
N GLN A 625 5.00 -3.43 -26.11
CA GLN A 625 6.08 -2.48 -25.94
C GLN A 625 5.87 -1.24 -26.82
N ARG A 626 6.32 -0.11 -26.31
CA ARG A 626 6.36 1.12 -27.06
C ARG A 626 7.60 1.14 -27.94
N ILE A 627 7.38 1.35 -29.24
CA ILE A 627 8.47 1.49 -30.23
C ILE A 627 8.43 2.89 -30.82
N SER A 628 9.59 3.41 -31.18
CA SER A 628 9.73 4.73 -31.78
C SER A 628 10.57 4.64 -33.06
N TYR A 629 10.16 5.41 -34.05
CA TYR A 629 10.90 5.54 -35.31
C TYR A 629 10.83 6.98 -35.79
N LYS A 630 11.80 7.39 -36.62
CA LYS A 630 11.79 8.68 -37.30
C LYS A 630 11.17 8.50 -38.67
N SER A 631 10.10 9.22 -38.94
CA SER A 631 9.44 9.21 -40.25
C SER A 631 10.33 9.84 -41.33
N SER A 632 10.44 9.15 -42.47
CA SER A 632 11.15 9.67 -43.65
C SER A 632 10.33 10.73 -44.38
N THR A 633 9.04 10.84 -44.12
CA THR A 633 8.12 11.72 -44.81
C THR A 633 8.15 13.15 -44.29
N ASP A 634 8.08 13.30 -42.95
CA ASP A 634 7.95 14.59 -42.26
C ASP A 634 9.08 14.85 -41.25
N GLY A 635 9.97 13.87 -41.06
CA GLY A 635 11.10 13.98 -40.14
C GLY A 635 10.73 13.99 -38.64
N LEU A 636 9.46 13.82 -38.31
CA LEU A 636 8.98 13.73 -36.92
C LEU A 636 9.22 12.33 -36.32
N PHE A 637 9.25 12.28 -35.00
CA PHE A 637 9.29 11.00 -34.30
C PHE A 637 7.89 10.47 -34.14
N TYR A 638 7.70 9.22 -34.47
CA TYR A 638 6.47 8.47 -34.26
C TYR A 638 6.68 7.46 -33.16
N SER A 639 5.72 7.33 -32.28
CA SER A 639 5.75 6.41 -31.14
C SER A 639 4.42 5.68 -31.01
N THR A 640 4.45 4.35 -31.12
CA THR A 640 3.27 3.50 -31.02
C THR A 640 3.55 2.26 -30.17
N SER A 641 2.49 1.53 -29.76
CA SER A 641 2.60 0.27 -29.05
C SER A 641 2.41 -0.90 -29.98
N MET A 642 3.25 -1.92 -29.85
CA MET A 642 3.18 -3.16 -30.64
C MET A 642 3.34 -4.37 -29.73
N ASN A 643 2.77 -5.51 -30.11
CA ASN A 643 3.07 -6.79 -29.48
C ASN A 643 4.43 -7.27 -29.98
N VAL A 644 5.49 -7.00 -29.24
CA VAL A 644 6.84 -7.46 -29.59
C VAL A 644 7.07 -8.84 -28.98
N ALA A 645 7.32 -9.83 -29.83
CA ALA A 645 7.68 -11.21 -29.51
C ALA A 645 7.49 -11.71 -28.04
N LYS A 646 8.58 -12.04 -27.36
CA LYS A 646 8.59 -12.67 -26.03
C LYS A 646 9.58 -11.99 -25.10
N SER A 647 9.31 -12.02 -23.80
CA SER A 647 10.27 -11.64 -22.78
C SER A 647 10.41 -12.74 -21.73
N LEU A 648 11.54 -12.74 -21.06
CA LEU A 648 11.83 -13.59 -19.91
C LEU A 648 12.35 -12.74 -18.77
N SER A 649 11.74 -12.89 -17.61
CA SER A 649 12.25 -12.34 -16.35
C SER A 649 12.50 -13.48 -15.37
N SER A 650 13.73 -13.64 -14.90
CA SER A 650 14.12 -14.67 -13.95
C SER A 650 15.05 -14.07 -12.89
N GLY A 651 14.78 -14.32 -11.61
CA GLY A 651 15.55 -13.65 -10.57
C GLY A 651 15.38 -14.22 -9.18
N LEU A 652 16.13 -13.61 -8.27
CA LEU A 652 16.12 -13.87 -6.83
C LEU A 652 15.74 -12.61 -6.07
N GLU A 653 14.78 -12.74 -5.19
CA GLU A 653 14.37 -11.69 -4.26
C GLU A 653 14.75 -12.09 -2.84
N LEU A 654 15.35 -11.17 -2.12
CA LEU A 654 15.71 -11.30 -0.71
C LEU A 654 14.97 -10.22 0.08
N THR A 655 14.28 -10.61 1.15
CA THR A 655 13.81 -9.68 2.16
C THR A 655 14.30 -10.13 3.53
N LEU A 656 15.05 -9.26 4.18
CA LEU A 656 15.56 -9.42 5.53
C LEU A 656 14.91 -8.38 6.42
N LYS A 657 14.35 -8.83 7.54
CA LYS A 657 13.90 -7.95 8.60
C LYS A 657 14.64 -8.28 9.88
N ASN A 658 15.23 -7.28 10.48
CA ASN A 658 16.05 -7.41 11.68
C ASN A 658 15.61 -6.38 12.72
N ASN A 659 15.24 -6.83 13.91
CA ASN A 659 15.07 -5.96 15.06
C ASN A 659 16.35 -6.01 15.90
N LEU A 660 17.13 -4.96 15.78
CA LEU A 660 18.43 -4.82 16.46
C LEU A 660 18.26 -3.99 17.72
N PHE A 661 18.79 -4.48 18.82
CA PHE A 661 18.81 -3.79 20.13
C PHE A 661 17.42 -3.37 20.64
N ARG A 662 16.33 -3.91 20.08
CA ARG A 662 14.91 -3.55 20.35
C ARG A 662 14.51 -2.11 19.99
N ILE A 663 15.42 -1.32 19.47
CA ILE A 663 15.21 0.10 19.12
C ILE A 663 15.37 0.38 17.63
N LEU A 664 16.05 -0.49 16.89
CA LEU A 664 16.33 -0.32 15.47
C LEU A 664 15.71 -1.48 14.68
N ASP A 665 14.67 -1.16 13.91
CA ASP A 665 14.10 -2.04 12.89
C ASP A 665 14.76 -1.76 11.55
N LEU A 666 15.45 -2.76 11.01
CA LEU A 666 16.12 -2.69 9.73
C LEU A 666 15.44 -3.67 8.76
N THR A 667 14.82 -3.15 7.73
CA THR A 667 14.25 -3.92 6.63
C THR A 667 15.08 -3.71 5.38
N THR A 668 15.63 -4.79 4.83
CA THR A 668 16.40 -4.78 3.59
C THR A 668 15.72 -5.66 2.57
N SER A 669 15.41 -5.09 1.42
CA SER A 669 14.88 -5.81 0.26
C SER A 669 15.85 -5.66 -0.90
N ALA A 670 16.14 -6.74 -1.59
CA ALA A 670 16.97 -6.75 -2.80
C ALA A 670 16.35 -7.71 -3.81
N ASN A 671 16.35 -7.32 -5.07
CA ASN A 671 15.91 -8.14 -6.18
C ASN A 671 16.98 -8.08 -7.27
N ALA A 672 17.52 -9.23 -7.63
CA ALA A 672 18.50 -9.38 -8.69
C ALA A 672 17.90 -10.29 -9.77
N TYR A 673 17.88 -9.82 -11.00
CA TYR A 673 17.17 -10.52 -12.07
C TYR A 673 17.86 -10.38 -13.43
N TYR A 674 17.70 -11.42 -14.20
CA TYR A 674 17.98 -11.45 -15.62
C TYR A 674 16.71 -11.12 -16.37
N TYR A 675 16.75 -10.13 -17.24
CA TYR A 675 15.67 -9.76 -18.14
C TYR A 675 16.14 -9.91 -19.57
N LYS A 676 15.37 -10.62 -20.40
CA LYS A 676 15.60 -10.77 -21.83
C LYS A 676 14.36 -10.33 -22.58
N LEU A 677 14.54 -9.51 -23.60
CA LEU A 677 13.54 -9.12 -24.57
C LEU A 677 14.01 -9.58 -25.95
N ASN A 678 13.17 -10.36 -26.63
CA ASN A 678 13.49 -10.80 -27.99
C ASN A 678 13.45 -9.64 -28.98
N GLY A 679 14.23 -9.73 -30.04
CA GLY A 679 14.20 -8.80 -31.15
C GLY A 679 12.86 -8.81 -31.90
N PHE A 680 12.60 -7.72 -32.61
CA PHE A 680 11.39 -7.56 -33.43
C PHE A 680 11.71 -6.84 -34.75
N SER A 681 10.84 -7.03 -35.71
CA SER A 681 10.85 -6.32 -37.00
C SER A 681 9.42 -6.12 -37.44
N TYR A 682 9.03 -4.87 -37.67
CA TYR A 682 7.70 -4.48 -38.12
C TYR A 682 7.78 -3.47 -39.25
N ASP A 683 6.91 -3.62 -40.23
CA ASP A 683 6.72 -2.60 -41.28
C ASP A 683 5.59 -1.67 -40.85
N ILE A 684 5.94 -0.40 -40.60
CA ILE A 684 5.02 0.64 -40.13
C ILE A 684 5.17 1.84 -41.06
N ASP A 685 4.06 2.28 -41.66
CA ASP A 685 4.02 3.39 -42.62
C ASP A 685 5.06 3.26 -43.76
N GLY A 686 5.30 2.03 -44.25
CA GLY A 686 6.26 1.72 -45.30
C GLY A 686 7.74 1.78 -44.86
N GLN A 687 8.01 1.81 -43.57
CA GLN A 687 9.37 1.74 -43.00
C GLN A 687 9.49 0.50 -42.12
N THR A 688 10.59 -0.24 -42.29
CA THR A 688 10.90 -1.36 -41.41
C THR A 688 11.50 -0.84 -40.11
N VAL A 689 10.80 -1.06 -39.01
CA VAL A 689 11.23 -0.67 -37.66
C VAL A 689 11.73 -1.92 -36.95
N THR A 690 12.98 -1.94 -36.57
CA THR A 690 13.62 -3.10 -35.91
C THR A 690 14.02 -2.77 -34.48
N GLY A 691 13.98 -3.77 -33.62
CA GLY A 691 14.62 -3.80 -32.32
C GLY A 691 15.45 -5.06 -32.17
N LYS A 692 16.71 -4.91 -31.78
CA LYS A 692 17.60 -6.06 -31.53
C LYS A 692 17.15 -6.81 -30.28
N GLU A 693 17.44 -8.11 -30.25
CA GLU A 693 17.36 -8.85 -29.00
C GLU A 693 18.31 -8.19 -27.99
N ASP A 694 17.79 -7.94 -26.79
CA ASP A 694 18.58 -7.38 -25.71
C ASP A 694 18.32 -8.08 -24.40
N HIS A 695 19.33 -8.16 -23.57
CA HIS A 695 19.26 -8.77 -22.26
C HIS A 695 20.11 -8.02 -21.25
N ASN A 696 19.73 -8.09 -20.00
CA ASN A 696 20.40 -7.41 -18.93
C ASN A 696 20.27 -8.17 -17.62
N PHE A 697 21.34 -8.14 -16.85
CA PHE A 697 21.28 -8.46 -15.44
C PHE A 697 21.09 -7.13 -14.68
N ALA A 698 19.95 -7.00 -14.07
CA ALA A 698 19.59 -5.82 -13.31
C ALA A 698 19.34 -6.18 -11.84
N TRP A 699 19.47 -5.19 -10.96
CA TRP A 699 19.14 -5.35 -9.56
C TRP A 699 18.61 -4.06 -8.98
N ASN A 700 17.77 -4.17 -7.99
CA ASN A 700 17.35 -3.06 -7.16
C ASN A 700 17.46 -3.44 -5.69
N ALA A 701 17.69 -2.45 -4.87
CA ALA A 701 17.77 -2.63 -3.43
C ALA A 701 17.10 -1.45 -2.72
N ARG A 702 16.45 -1.79 -1.61
CA ARG A 702 15.89 -0.83 -0.68
C ARG A 702 16.27 -1.23 0.74
N MET A 703 16.64 -0.25 1.53
CA MET A 703 16.90 -0.41 2.95
C MET A 703 16.15 0.66 3.72
N THR A 704 15.30 0.23 4.64
CA THR A 704 14.59 1.09 5.58
C THR A 704 15.10 0.83 6.98
N ALA A 705 15.57 1.86 7.65
CA ALA A 705 16.00 1.86 9.03
C ALA A 705 15.03 2.71 9.85
N SER A 706 14.31 2.09 10.78
CA SER A 706 13.36 2.76 11.68
C SER A 706 13.90 2.69 13.12
N LEU A 707 14.23 3.83 13.68
CA LEU A 707 14.76 3.98 15.03
C LEU A 707 13.64 4.45 15.95
N ILE A 708 13.34 3.66 16.97
CA ILE A 708 12.34 3.96 18.00
C ILE A 708 13.06 4.43 19.25
N LEU A 709 12.92 5.71 19.55
CA LEU A 709 13.57 6.37 20.66
C LEU A 709 12.62 6.54 21.86
N PRO A 710 13.14 6.78 23.06
CA PRO A 710 12.33 7.19 24.19
C PRO A 710 11.48 8.42 23.88
N TYR A 711 10.45 8.65 24.69
CA TYR A 711 9.53 9.79 24.57
C TYR A 711 8.66 9.76 23.31
N ASP A 712 8.35 8.56 22.76
CA ASP A 712 7.52 8.37 21.58
C ASP A 712 8.05 9.10 20.31
N ILE A 713 9.37 9.17 20.16
CA ILE A 713 10.03 9.67 18.95
C ILE A 713 10.38 8.49 18.07
N SER A 714 10.06 8.58 16.80
CA SER A 714 10.50 7.64 15.77
C SER A 714 11.18 8.36 14.62
N ILE A 715 12.28 7.79 14.15
CA ILE A 715 13.06 8.30 13.01
C ILE A 715 13.14 7.18 11.99
N GLN A 716 12.86 7.49 10.74
CA GLN A 716 12.96 6.54 9.63
C GLN A 716 13.82 7.11 8.52
N THR A 717 14.71 6.31 7.99
CA THR A 717 15.49 6.61 6.79
C THR A 717 15.32 5.48 5.79
N THR A 718 15.02 5.83 4.55
CA THR A 718 14.87 4.85 3.46
C THR A 718 15.79 5.19 2.31
N GLY A 719 16.74 4.31 2.02
CA GLY A 719 17.58 4.36 0.84
C GLY A 719 17.03 3.44 -0.26
N ARG A 720 17.04 3.90 -1.51
CA ARG A 720 16.66 3.12 -2.69
C ARG A 720 17.73 3.24 -3.75
N TYR A 721 17.97 2.14 -4.42
CA TYR A 721 18.84 2.06 -5.59
C TYR A 721 18.21 1.17 -6.65
N GLU A 722 18.20 1.64 -7.88
CA GLU A 722 17.82 0.88 -9.08
C GLU A 722 19.01 0.86 -10.03
N ALA A 723 19.46 -0.31 -10.44
CA ALA A 723 20.51 -0.45 -11.42
C ALA A 723 20.00 -0.13 -12.84
N ARG A 724 20.92 -0.09 -13.79
CA ARG A 724 20.58 0.06 -15.21
C ARG A 724 19.58 -1.02 -15.64
N THR A 725 18.53 -0.62 -16.38
CA THR A 725 17.54 -1.54 -16.96
C THR A 725 17.42 -1.35 -18.45
N VAL A 726 17.27 -2.46 -19.20
CA VAL A 726 17.00 -2.45 -20.62
C VAL A 726 15.57 -2.02 -20.91
N ILE A 727 15.39 -1.25 -21.94
CA ILE A 727 14.11 -0.90 -22.58
C ILE A 727 14.17 -1.26 -24.06
N THR A 728 13.05 -1.24 -24.77
CA THR A 728 12.87 -1.79 -26.12
C THR A 728 13.92 -1.34 -27.16
N GLN A 729 14.41 -0.12 -27.08
CA GLN A 729 15.40 0.45 -28.01
C GLN A 729 16.53 1.15 -27.24
N GLY A 730 16.90 0.65 -26.08
CA GLY A 730 17.96 1.27 -25.30
C GLY A 730 17.96 0.87 -23.83
N TYR A 731 18.26 1.84 -22.96
CA TYR A 731 18.36 1.56 -21.53
C TYR A 731 18.01 2.76 -20.66
N ARG A 732 17.63 2.49 -19.42
CA ARG A 732 17.53 3.47 -18.34
C ARG A 732 18.79 3.41 -17.48
N LYS A 733 19.36 4.56 -17.16
CA LYS A 733 20.51 4.67 -16.27
C LYS A 733 20.13 4.38 -14.82
N PRO A 734 21.10 4.01 -13.96
CA PRO A 734 20.85 3.81 -12.54
C PRO A 734 20.26 5.05 -11.88
N SER A 735 19.38 4.82 -10.88
CA SER A 735 18.84 5.90 -10.05
C SER A 735 18.93 5.53 -8.57
N TYR A 736 19.04 6.57 -7.71
CA TYR A 736 19.06 6.39 -6.27
C TYR A 736 18.36 7.57 -5.58
N SER A 737 17.85 7.31 -4.38
CA SER A 737 17.28 8.35 -3.53
C SER A 737 17.37 7.96 -2.06
N ILE A 738 17.37 8.97 -1.19
CA ILE A 738 17.26 8.82 0.26
C ILE A 738 16.10 9.67 0.74
N ASP A 739 15.18 9.05 1.47
CA ASP A 739 14.08 9.71 2.16
C ASP A 739 14.34 9.67 3.67
N PHE A 740 13.94 10.70 4.39
CA PHE A 740 14.07 10.83 5.83
C PHE A 740 12.75 11.26 6.45
N GLY A 741 12.38 10.68 7.59
CA GLY A 741 11.20 11.05 8.35
C GLY A 741 11.47 11.04 9.85
N ALA A 742 10.83 11.94 10.56
CA ALA A 742 10.82 11.98 12.02
C ALA A 742 9.38 12.22 12.50
N ARG A 743 8.95 11.48 13.53
CA ARG A 743 7.63 11.61 14.15
C ARG A 743 7.79 11.72 15.66
N LYS A 744 7.02 12.61 16.25
CA LYS A 744 6.85 12.74 17.70
C LYS A 744 5.38 12.61 18.04
N ASN A 745 5.06 11.72 18.98
CA ASN A 745 3.72 11.60 19.54
C ASN A 745 3.62 12.31 20.89
N PHE A 746 2.46 12.89 21.15
CA PHE A 746 2.12 13.65 22.37
C PHE A 746 0.79 13.12 22.92
N PHE A 747 0.53 13.39 24.21
CA PHE A 747 -0.75 13.10 24.87
C PHE A 747 -1.22 11.64 24.70
N ASN A 748 -0.36 10.69 25.03
CA ASN A 748 -0.63 9.26 24.83
C ASN A 748 -1.01 8.92 23.38
N LYS A 749 -0.30 9.54 22.42
CA LYS A 749 -0.49 9.36 20.96
C LYS A 749 -1.78 9.97 20.40
N ALA A 750 -2.48 10.81 21.18
CA ALA A 750 -3.63 11.55 20.66
C ALA A 750 -3.20 12.62 19.63
N LEU A 751 -2.03 13.20 19.79
CA LEU A 751 -1.46 14.15 18.83
C LEU A 751 -0.14 13.63 18.30
N SER A 752 0.05 13.64 16.98
CA SER A 752 1.33 13.34 16.34
C SER A 752 1.76 14.46 15.41
N VAL A 753 3.06 14.77 15.45
CA VAL A 753 3.71 15.71 14.53
C VAL A 753 4.77 14.94 13.75
N SER A 754 4.69 14.98 12.43
CA SER A 754 5.59 14.28 11.52
C SER A 754 6.27 15.28 10.58
N LEU A 755 7.58 15.15 10.46
CA LEU A 755 8.41 15.88 9.50
C LEU A 755 9.01 14.86 8.53
N ASN A 756 8.71 14.99 7.24
CA ASN A 756 9.21 14.10 6.21
C ASN A 756 10.00 14.89 5.16
N CYS A 757 11.17 14.39 4.80
CA CYS A 757 11.99 14.92 3.72
C CYS A 757 12.12 13.84 2.64
N ARG A 758 11.52 14.06 1.51
CA ARG A 758 11.62 13.18 0.34
C ARG A 758 12.77 13.61 -0.53
N ASP A 759 13.53 12.63 -1.04
CA ASP A 759 14.69 12.85 -1.90
C ASP A 759 15.69 13.85 -1.29
N LEU A 760 16.18 13.51 -0.09
CA LEU A 760 17.08 14.36 0.72
C LEU A 760 18.30 14.86 -0.07
N LEU A 761 18.83 14.02 -0.99
CA LEU A 761 20.00 14.32 -1.81
C LEU A 761 19.67 15.05 -3.13
N ASP A 762 18.39 15.28 -3.44
CA ASP A 762 17.92 15.83 -4.73
C ASP A 762 18.44 15.03 -5.94
N SER A 763 18.55 13.73 -5.78
CA SER A 763 19.22 12.82 -6.73
C SER A 763 18.26 12.08 -7.65
N ARG A 764 16.96 12.09 -7.34
CA ARG A 764 15.95 11.32 -8.06
C ARG A 764 15.70 11.88 -9.45
N LYS A 765 16.18 11.15 -10.45
CA LYS A 765 15.95 11.46 -11.87
C LYS A 765 15.72 10.17 -12.66
N TRP A 766 14.99 10.29 -13.74
CA TRP A 766 14.85 9.25 -14.75
C TRP A 766 15.64 9.66 -15.97
N GLU A 767 16.64 8.88 -16.28
CA GLU A 767 17.55 9.15 -17.37
C GLU A 767 17.54 7.96 -18.31
N THR A 768 17.06 8.20 -19.56
CA THR A 768 16.90 7.17 -20.58
C THR A 768 17.76 7.49 -21.79
N PHE A 769 18.31 6.46 -22.39
CA PHE A 769 19.00 6.50 -23.66
C PHE A 769 18.30 5.57 -24.63
N THR A 770 17.85 6.08 -25.76
CA THR A 770 17.13 5.34 -26.79
C THR A 770 17.84 5.54 -28.12
N SER A 771 17.97 4.50 -28.93
CA SER A 771 18.56 4.56 -30.27
C SER A 771 17.75 3.73 -31.26
N GLY A 772 17.58 4.27 -32.45
CA GLY A 772 17.02 3.59 -33.61
C GLY A 772 18.01 3.67 -34.79
N GLU A 773 17.58 3.29 -35.97
CA GLU A 773 18.43 3.22 -37.15
C GLU A 773 19.00 4.62 -37.51
N ASN A 774 18.19 5.67 -37.37
CA ASN A 774 18.56 7.01 -37.81
C ASN A 774 18.52 8.08 -36.72
N PHE A 775 18.53 7.66 -35.44
CA PHE A 775 18.49 8.58 -34.31
C PHE A 775 19.11 8.01 -33.03
N THR A 776 19.56 8.92 -32.20
CA THR A 776 19.78 8.67 -30.77
C THR A 776 19.03 9.71 -29.95
N ARG A 777 18.54 9.34 -28.78
CA ARG A 777 17.84 10.24 -27.86
C ARG A 777 18.28 9.98 -26.43
N HIS A 778 18.72 11.02 -25.76
CA HIS A 778 19.04 11.04 -24.34
C HIS A 778 18.05 11.96 -23.63
N GLN A 779 17.29 11.43 -22.70
CA GLN A 779 16.26 12.19 -21.98
C GLN A 779 16.47 12.09 -20.47
N ILE A 780 16.28 13.20 -19.77
CA ILE A 780 16.36 13.31 -18.33
C ILE A 780 15.06 13.95 -17.82
N PHE A 781 14.38 13.25 -16.92
CA PHE A 781 13.20 13.77 -16.23
C PHE A 781 13.44 13.85 -14.72
N ARG A 782 13.17 15.00 -14.15
CA ARG A 782 13.18 15.24 -12.70
C ARG A 782 11.78 15.59 -12.23
N HIS A 783 11.20 14.73 -11.42
CA HIS A 783 9.87 14.93 -10.82
C HIS A 783 10.00 15.68 -9.50
N GLY A 784 10.22 16.96 -9.59
CA GLY A 784 10.11 17.84 -8.45
C GLY A 784 11.32 17.95 -7.53
N GLY A 785 12.20 16.95 -7.32
CA GLY A 785 13.32 16.99 -6.39
C GLY A 785 12.95 17.03 -4.90
N ARG A 786 13.87 17.51 -4.04
CA ARG A 786 13.72 17.50 -2.58
C ARG A 786 12.45 18.25 -2.11
N LYS A 787 11.70 17.61 -1.21
CA LYS A 787 10.48 18.16 -0.63
C LYS A 787 10.41 17.85 0.86
N VAL A 788 10.18 18.86 1.68
CA VAL A 788 9.96 18.71 3.12
C VAL A 788 8.48 18.95 3.41
N ASN A 789 7.85 18.03 4.13
CA ASN A 789 6.45 18.06 4.52
C ASN A 789 6.32 18.00 6.04
N LEU A 790 5.52 18.88 6.62
CA LEU A 790 5.13 18.86 8.02
C LEU A 790 3.65 18.49 8.12
N THR A 791 3.34 17.48 8.93
CA THR A 791 1.96 17.00 9.14
C THR A 791 1.67 16.92 10.63
N VAL A 792 0.51 17.42 11.02
CA VAL A 792 -0.05 17.32 12.37
C VAL A 792 -1.33 16.50 12.29
N THR A 793 -1.43 15.46 13.14
CA THR A 793 -2.61 14.58 13.22
C THR A 793 -3.12 14.53 14.65
N TYR A 794 -4.39 14.82 14.83
CA TYR A 794 -5.09 14.67 16.11
C TYR A 794 -6.10 13.55 16.04
N ASN A 795 -5.95 12.55 16.92
CA ASN A 795 -6.80 11.38 17.02
C ASN A 795 -7.72 11.53 18.24
N PHE A 796 -9.01 11.22 18.08
CA PHE A 796 -10.02 11.35 19.11
C PHE A 796 -10.94 10.12 19.18
N GLY A 797 -11.69 10.00 20.29
CA GLY A 797 -12.62 8.89 20.53
C GLY A 797 -12.03 7.71 21.29
N ASN A 798 -12.74 6.59 21.30
CA ASN A 798 -12.38 5.40 22.10
C ASN A 798 -11.27 4.57 21.44
N MET A 799 -10.03 5.03 21.52
CA MET A 799 -8.86 4.32 20.99
C MET A 799 -8.30 3.22 21.92
N LYS A 800 -8.77 3.15 23.16
CA LYS A 800 -8.29 2.16 24.12
C LYS A 800 -9.13 0.88 24.08
N ALA A 801 -8.61 -0.17 23.48
CA ALA A 801 -9.06 -1.52 23.79
C ALA A 801 -8.77 -1.80 25.27
N LYS A 802 -9.79 -1.80 26.16
CA LYS A 802 -9.61 -2.32 27.52
C LYS A 802 -9.15 -3.78 27.38
N ARG A 803 -7.97 -4.09 27.97
CA ARG A 803 -7.48 -5.45 28.11
C ARG A 803 -8.63 -6.25 28.72
N HIS A 804 -9.17 -7.23 28.01
CA HIS A 804 -10.07 -8.21 28.62
C HIS A 804 -9.25 -8.95 29.67
N GLN A 805 -9.56 -8.71 30.96
CA GLN A 805 -9.30 -9.73 31.96
C GLN A 805 -10.17 -10.92 31.55
N MET A 806 -9.51 -12.01 31.13
CA MET A 806 -10.19 -13.31 31.03
C MET A 806 -10.87 -13.57 32.35
N LYS A 807 -12.20 -13.57 32.38
CA LYS A 807 -12.93 -14.24 33.44
C LYS A 807 -12.48 -15.70 33.41
N LYS A 808 -11.89 -16.19 34.45
CA LYS A 808 -11.72 -17.63 34.71
C LYS A 808 -13.11 -18.27 34.61
N GLY A 809 -13.41 -18.83 33.43
CA GLY A 809 -14.49 -19.82 33.30
C GLY A 809 -13.93 -21.15 33.78
N SER A 810 -14.73 -21.84 34.53
CA SER A 810 -14.50 -23.15 35.10
C SER A 810 -13.97 -24.17 34.07
N ASP A 811 -13.09 -25.04 34.56
CA ASP A 811 -12.61 -26.24 33.88
C ASP A 811 -13.75 -26.99 33.18
N SER A 812 -13.64 -27.11 31.85
CA SER A 812 -13.99 -28.29 31.09
C SER A 812 -13.48 -28.13 29.65
N ASP A 813 -12.59 -29.02 29.25
CA ASP A 813 -12.24 -29.44 27.91
C ASP A 813 -11.64 -28.37 26.96
N VAL A 814 -10.38 -28.00 27.22
CA VAL A 814 -9.49 -27.52 26.18
C VAL A 814 -8.67 -28.69 25.67
N GLN A 815 -9.22 -29.44 24.74
CA GLN A 815 -8.39 -30.23 23.83
C GLN A 815 -7.52 -29.29 23.04
N MET A 816 -6.21 -29.39 23.23
CA MET A 816 -5.19 -28.68 22.47
C MET A 816 -5.27 -29.11 21.01
N ASN A 817 -5.75 -28.20 20.16
CA ASN A 817 -5.66 -28.35 18.72
C ASN A 817 -4.32 -27.78 18.26
N TYR A 818 -3.33 -28.62 18.12
CA TYR A 818 -2.12 -28.34 17.38
C TYR A 818 -2.47 -28.28 15.89
N GLY A 819 -2.31 -27.13 15.29
CA GLY A 819 -2.25 -26.96 13.84
C GLY A 819 -3.57 -26.62 13.19
N GLY A 820 -3.68 -25.41 12.75
CA GLY A 820 -4.78 -24.98 11.90
C GLY A 820 -4.78 -23.47 11.74
N GLY A 821 -3.90 -22.97 10.93
CA GLY A 821 -3.99 -21.60 10.41
C GLY A 821 -5.05 -21.55 9.32
N MET A 822 -6.30 -21.71 9.71
CA MET A 822 -7.51 -21.30 9.02
C MET A 822 -8.63 -21.25 10.03
N GLU A 823 -8.45 -20.48 11.07
CA GLU A 823 -9.56 -20.10 11.95
C GLU A 823 -9.57 -18.60 12.12
N GLU A 824 -10.63 -18.03 11.52
CA GLU A 824 -11.23 -16.70 11.66
C GLU A 824 -10.42 -15.50 11.16
#